data_0cc9fa7796f9b65a311a8d6aba1281ea
#
_entry.id   0cc9fa7796f9b65a311a8d6aba1281ea
#
_cell.length_a   1.000
_cell.length_b   1.000
_cell.length_c   1.000
_cell.angle_alpha   90.00
_cell.angle_beta   90.00
_cell.angle_gamma   90.00
#
_symmetry.space_group_name_H-M   'P 1'
#
loop_
_entity.id
_entity.type
_entity.pdbx_description
1 polymer ?
#
loop_
_entity_poly.entity_id
_entity_poly.type
_entity_poly.pdbx_seq_one_letter_code
_entity_poly.pdbx_strand_id
1 'polypeptide(L)'
;MIEMVSRGEQAPCMTSRSSWSLGKLALWASLVPFLLLMRPYGGLFQDARIYIGRGVADLDPGGVGRDMMFAHDEQSRFSIMRAVVRSLLAVLTPAEVSMLLALAGILLWLVAAAALARSLARGRAAWAAVVCVLVLPAQYGAFGVFSYAEAIATPRIFAEAAVLGGLAALLSGHRLRGLMLLGAAMGFHPLMALPGLGVAALLLVRDDRRWLIPLGAACATILAAAALRLPLFDRLLVPMDTAWLTILRRAEYLFPSRWPAAVLSTFAYRLAAVAVAGSLSAPRVGAFLWGTAGVAVLGTLASLLFGDIVPSVLITQLQLWRWLWLLGLVGNASMALAAIGLWRRGPAGHFTLSLLALTFLSSAAPSLSMVLAAATVAWHVADLRGASPILSRRVVVVAASAAVAVAIADLWCDGAALSLLVRSAEAQGGPITWAQISSVGLQTIPLVAAAVASALIPWRMVPSSARFAGAASLAAALVAGILLWDSRTTERLSIEHRDGAAELRTLIGDTPGEILWIDEQSEAWFFAARPAFFNAVQGGPILFSRELAVQWADRAATLLRLHLVRPEDVAPWADPSRRSDELVVRPAAVRAFCADPSHPAAVVAPGEQLAAAPPGWTVNLWRPPAPTRRFFVDGAGLYWRTIGVFTVIRCLPSEAVQSPAPHA
;
A
#
# COMPACT_ATOMS: atom_id res chain seq x y z
N MET A 1 67.60 -0.30 -19.14
CA MET A 1 67.77 -1.73 -19.01
C MET A 1 66.60 -2.20 -18.15
N ILE A 2 65.66 -2.81 -18.77
CA ILE A 2 64.32 -3.13 -18.32
C ILE A 2 64.37 -4.53 -17.73
N GLU A 3 63.92 -4.72 -16.51
CA GLU A 3 63.54 -6.04 -16.00
C GLU A 3 62.08 -6.04 -15.58
N MET A 4 61.29 -6.76 -16.34
CA MET A 4 59.89 -7.10 -16.07
C MET A 4 59.85 -8.10 -14.92
N VAL A 5 59.17 -7.79 -13.87
CA VAL A 5 58.68 -8.76 -12.88
C VAL A 5 57.19 -8.98 -13.10
N SER A 6 56.86 -10.06 -13.80
CA SER A 6 55.51 -10.58 -13.91
C SER A 6 55.14 -11.26 -12.59
N ARG A 7 54.31 -10.60 -11.76
CA ARG A 7 53.56 -11.29 -10.70
C ARG A 7 52.19 -11.66 -11.22
N GLY A 8 52.01 -12.94 -11.49
CA GLY A 8 50.71 -13.54 -11.75
C GLY A 8 49.83 -13.42 -10.52
N GLU A 9 48.87 -12.55 -10.57
CA GLU A 9 47.74 -12.54 -9.60
C GLU A 9 46.85 -13.75 -9.91
N GLN A 10 47.05 -14.83 -9.12
CA GLN A 10 46.11 -15.93 -9.05
C GLN A 10 44.78 -15.38 -8.52
N ALA A 11 43.74 -15.43 -9.33
CA ALA A 11 42.38 -15.17 -8.92
C ALA A 11 42.01 -16.05 -7.71
N PRO A 12 41.49 -15.51 -6.61
CA PRO A 12 41.10 -16.33 -5.47
C PRO A 12 39.91 -17.22 -5.89
N CYS A 13 40.13 -18.51 -5.80
CA CYS A 13 39.13 -19.56 -5.94
C CYS A 13 37.94 -19.30 -4.96
N MET A 14 36.82 -18.85 -5.49
CA MET A 14 35.61 -18.61 -4.71
C MET A 14 34.88 -19.92 -4.42
N THR A 15 35.35 -20.70 -3.44
CA THR A 15 34.58 -21.77 -2.81
C THR A 15 34.74 -21.71 -1.27
N SER A 16 34.37 -20.62 -0.64
CA SER A 16 34.05 -20.63 0.78
C SER A 16 32.51 -20.72 0.91
N ARG A 17 31.98 -21.91 1.12
CA ARG A 17 30.66 -22.10 1.70
C ARG A 17 30.66 -21.33 3.02
N SER A 18 30.04 -20.15 3.05
CA SER A 18 29.92 -19.37 4.26
C SER A 18 29.03 -20.14 5.24
N SER A 19 29.68 -20.83 6.19
CA SER A 19 28.95 -21.43 7.31
C SER A 19 28.19 -20.33 8.04
N TRP A 20 26.87 -20.47 8.11
CA TRP A 20 26.04 -19.58 8.89
C TRP A 20 26.37 -19.80 10.37
N SER A 21 27.03 -18.85 11.01
CA SER A 21 27.17 -18.87 12.44
C SER A 21 25.80 -18.62 13.09
N LEU A 22 25.53 -19.26 14.23
CA LEU A 22 24.28 -19.05 15.00
C LEU A 22 23.97 -17.57 15.20
N GLY A 23 24.99 -16.72 15.43
CA GLY A 23 24.81 -15.28 15.57
C GLY A 23 24.31 -14.58 14.30
N LYS A 24 24.72 -15.04 13.10
CA LYS A 24 24.20 -14.51 11.83
C LYS A 24 22.74 -14.94 11.64
N LEU A 25 22.41 -16.19 11.96
CA LEU A 25 21.04 -16.68 11.86
C LEU A 25 20.12 -15.91 12.81
N ALA A 26 20.53 -15.73 14.07
CA ALA A 26 19.77 -14.95 15.05
C ALA A 26 19.55 -13.49 14.60
N LEU A 27 20.58 -12.84 14.02
CA LEU A 27 20.46 -11.47 13.50
C LEU A 27 19.37 -11.37 12.41
N TRP A 28 19.31 -12.32 11.48
CA TRP A 28 18.30 -12.28 10.41
C TRP A 28 16.93 -12.74 10.89
N ALA A 29 16.85 -13.70 11.78
CA ALA A 29 15.61 -14.14 12.42
C ALA A 29 14.96 -13.01 13.23
N SER A 30 15.76 -12.07 13.77
CA SER A 30 15.24 -10.90 14.49
C SER A 30 14.36 -9.97 13.65
N LEU A 31 14.42 -10.06 12.32
CA LEU A 31 13.55 -9.27 11.45
C LEU A 31 12.09 -9.76 11.45
N VAL A 32 11.83 -11.02 11.84
CA VAL A 32 10.46 -11.56 11.87
C VAL A 32 9.58 -10.80 12.87
N PRO A 33 9.96 -10.61 14.16
CA PRO A 33 9.16 -9.80 15.06
C PRO A 33 8.97 -8.36 14.59
N PHE A 34 10.00 -7.72 14.01
CA PHE A 34 9.83 -6.40 13.40
C PHE A 34 8.78 -6.41 12.29
N LEU A 35 8.82 -7.41 11.40
CA LEU A 35 7.82 -7.55 10.34
C LEU A 35 6.42 -7.68 10.92
N LEU A 36 6.20 -8.61 11.84
CA LEU A 36 4.88 -8.89 12.41
C LEU A 36 4.31 -7.68 13.17
N LEU A 37 5.14 -6.97 13.93
CA LEU A 37 4.72 -5.79 14.68
C LEU A 37 4.47 -4.57 13.77
N MET A 38 5.26 -4.41 12.69
CA MET A 38 5.14 -3.25 11.78
C MET A 38 4.16 -3.47 10.65
N ARG A 39 3.71 -4.69 10.41
CA ARG A 39 2.75 -5.07 9.35
C ARG A 39 1.65 -5.97 9.91
N PRO A 40 0.80 -5.43 10.81
CA PRO A 40 -0.31 -6.18 11.39
C PRO A 40 -1.35 -6.53 10.33
N TYR A 41 -2.00 -7.68 10.51
CA TYR A 41 -3.06 -8.17 9.64
C TYR A 41 -4.42 -7.61 10.07
N GLY A 42 -5.10 -6.94 9.18
CA GLY A 42 -6.41 -6.31 9.43
C GLY A 42 -7.62 -7.07 8.88
N GLY A 43 -7.42 -8.26 8.30
CA GLY A 43 -8.51 -9.07 7.73
C GLY A 43 -8.84 -8.74 6.27
N LEU A 44 -10.07 -9.03 5.89
CA LEU A 44 -10.65 -8.71 4.58
C LEU A 44 -10.98 -7.21 4.49
N PHE A 45 -9.98 -6.39 4.18
CA PHE A 45 -10.15 -4.95 4.03
C PHE A 45 -9.36 -4.41 2.83
N GLN A 46 -9.59 -3.17 2.46
CA GLN A 46 -8.99 -2.55 1.27
C GLN A 46 -9.10 -3.45 0.02
N ASP A 47 -8.02 -3.58 -0.75
CA ASP A 47 -8.00 -4.33 -2.01
C ASP A 47 -8.09 -5.86 -1.81
N ALA A 48 -7.85 -6.41 -0.60
CA ALA A 48 -8.08 -7.83 -0.35
C ALA A 48 -9.51 -8.24 -0.69
N ARG A 49 -10.49 -7.34 -0.46
CA ARG A 49 -11.90 -7.55 -0.81
C ARG A 49 -12.12 -7.74 -2.30
N ILE A 50 -11.37 -7.03 -3.13
CA ILE A 50 -11.47 -7.12 -4.60
C ILE A 50 -11.00 -8.49 -5.06
N TYR A 51 -9.82 -8.93 -4.60
CA TYR A 51 -9.23 -10.19 -5.08
C TYR A 51 -9.90 -11.43 -4.51
N ILE A 52 -10.23 -11.41 -3.23
CA ILE A 52 -10.98 -12.52 -2.59
C ILE A 52 -12.43 -12.53 -3.11
N GLY A 53 -13.07 -11.35 -3.21
CA GLY A 53 -14.42 -11.22 -3.80
C GLY A 53 -14.50 -11.72 -5.24
N ARG A 54 -13.46 -11.46 -6.06
CA ARG A 54 -13.39 -12.04 -7.42
C ARG A 54 -13.38 -13.56 -7.39
N GLY A 55 -12.63 -14.18 -6.45
CA GLY A 55 -12.64 -15.63 -6.30
C GLY A 55 -14.00 -16.18 -5.85
N VAL A 56 -14.69 -15.48 -4.94
CA VAL A 56 -16.06 -15.81 -4.53
C VAL A 56 -17.02 -15.69 -5.72
N ALA A 57 -16.91 -14.62 -6.50
CA ALA A 57 -17.70 -14.40 -7.71
C ALA A 57 -17.50 -15.49 -8.78
N ASP A 58 -16.29 -16.04 -8.90
CA ASP A 58 -15.97 -17.14 -9.80
C ASP A 58 -16.60 -18.48 -9.37
N LEU A 59 -16.86 -18.65 -8.07
CA LEU A 59 -17.53 -19.84 -7.51
C LEU A 59 -19.04 -19.67 -7.42
N ASP A 60 -19.55 -18.45 -7.41
CA ASP A 60 -20.97 -18.11 -7.39
C ASP A 60 -21.34 -17.15 -8.53
N PRO A 61 -21.31 -17.60 -9.79
CA PRO A 61 -21.59 -16.75 -10.95
C PRO A 61 -23.04 -16.26 -11.03
N GLY A 62 -23.98 -16.96 -10.39
CA GLY A 62 -25.39 -16.59 -10.33
C GLY A 62 -25.76 -15.62 -9.22
N GLY A 63 -24.92 -15.52 -8.16
CA GLY A 63 -25.07 -14.63 -7.03
C GLY A 63 -24.06 -13.48 -7.09
N VAL A 64 -23.01 -13.52 -6.24
CA VAL A 64 -21.98 -12.46 -6.16
C VAL A 64 -21.33 -12.16 -7.51
N GLY A 65 -21.22 -13.15 -8.40
CA GLY A 65 -20.65 -12.98 -9.75
C GLY A 65 -21.43 -12.02 -10.66
N ARG A 66 -22.69 -11.71 -10.34
CA ARG A 66 -23.51 -10.70 -11.05
C ARG A 66 -23.23 -9.28 -10.62
N ASP A 67 -22.43 -9.06 -9.56
CA ASP A 67 -22.03 -7.72 -9.15
C ASP A 67 -21.36 -6.97 -10.31
N MET A 68 -21.72 -5.71 -10.53
CA MET A 68 -21.21 -4.93 -11.66
C MET A 68 -19.69 -4.91 -11.71
N MET A 69 -19.01 -4.89 -10.55
CA MET A 69 -17.55 -4.90 -10.50
C MET A 69 -16.96 -6.19 -11.05
N PHE A 70 -17.58 -7.34 -10.77
CA PHE A 70 -17.10 -8.64 -11.24
C PHE A 70 -17.57 -8.97 -12.66
N ALA A 71 -18.73 -8.46 -13.07
CA ALA A 71 -19.24 -8.59 -14.44
C ALA A 71 -18.36 -7.83 -15.45
N HIS A 72 -17.85 -6.64 -15.07
CA HIS A 72 -17.00 -5.80 -15.91
C HIS A 72 -15.52 -5.83 -15.53
N ASP A 73 -15.06 -6.92 -14.89
CA ASP A 73 -13.68 -7.05 -14.44
C ASP A 73 -12.70 -7.27 -15.59
N GLU A 74 -11.97 -6.24 -15.94
CA GLU A 74 -10.84 -6.32 -16.88
C GLU A 74 -9.47 -6.42 -16.19
N GLN A 75 -9.37 -6.12 -14.89
CA GLN A 75 -8.11 -6.07 -14.16
C GLN A 75 -7.56 -7.47 -13.86
N SER A 76 -8.40 -8.40 -13.41
CA SER A 76 -7.93 -9.71 -12.94
C SER A 76 -7.43 -10.64 -14.04
N ARG A 77 -7.71 -10.31 -15.31
CA ARG A 77 -7.24 -11.08 -16.49
C ARG A 77 -5.72 -11.13 -16.60
N PHE A 78 -5.02 -10.13 -16.03
CA PHE A 78 -3.57 -9.98 -16.09
C PHE A 78 -2.85 -10.54 -14.87
N SER A 79 -3.54 -11.29 -14.00
CA SER A 79 -2.96 -11.81 -12.76
C SER A 79 -3.27 -13.29 -12.55
N ILE A 80 -2.22 -14.08 -12.26
CA ILE A 80 -2.37 -15.48 -11.84
C ILE A 80 -3.06 -15.61 -10.47
N MET A 81 -3.14 -14.50 -9.71
CA MET A 81 -3.74 -14.46 -8.37
C MET A 81 -5.20 -14.92 -8.37
N ARG A 82 -5.95 -14.62 -9.45
CA ARG A 82 -7.34 -15.10 -9.62
C ARG A 82 -7.44 -16.63 -9.54
N ALA A 83 -6.56 -17.34 -10.26
CA ALA A 83 -6.54 -18.80 -10.24
C ALA A 83 -6.13 -19.35 -8.88
N VAL A 84 -5.14 -18.73 -8.24
CA VAL A 84 -4.66 -19.10 -6.89
C VAL A 84 -5.78 -18.96 -5.87
N VAL A 85 -6.43 -17.80 -5.81
CA VAL A 85 -7.53 -17.52 -4.87
C VAL A 85 -8.71 -18.47 -5.10
N ARG A 86 -9.14 -18.65 -6.36
CA ARG A 86 -10.22 -19.59 -6.69
C ARG A 86 -9.92 -21.02 -6.23
N SER A 87 -8.69 -21.49 -6.43
CA SER A 87 -8.28 -22.84 -6.03
C SER A 87 -8.28 -23.00 -4.50
N LEU A 88 -7.82 -21.99 -3.77
CA LEU A 88 -7.81 -22.01 -2.30
C LEU A 88 -9.24 -21.93 -1.73
N LEU A 89 -10.12 -21.12 -2.31
CA LEU A 89 -11.52 -21.00 -1.89
C LEU A 89 -12.33 -22.28 -2.11
N ALA A 90 -11.84 -23.24 -2.91
CA ALA A 90 -12.47 -24.55 -3.04
C ALA A 90 -12.39 -25.39 -1.74
N VAL A 91 -11.45 -25.08 -0.84
CA VAL A 91 -11.17 -25.87 0.37
C VAL A 91 -11.09 -25.00 1.66
N LEU A 92 -10.97 -23.69 1.54
CA LEU A 92 -10.83 -22.75 2.65
C LEU A 92 -11.88 -21.64 2.56
N THR A 93 -12.21 -21.06 3.71
CA THR A 93 -13.08 -19.87 3.77
C THR A 93 -12.39 -18.62 3.23
N PRO A 94 -13.13 -17.59 2.81
CA PRO A 94 -12.56 -16.31 2.38
C PRO A 94 -11.59 -15.67 3.41
N ALA A 95 -11.91 -15.77 4.70
CA ALA A 95 -11.08 -15.27 5.80
C ALA A 95 -9.74 -16.03 5.92
N GLU A 96 -9.81 -17.38 5.85
CA GLU A 96 -8.61 -18.23 5.91
C GLU A 96 -7.71 -18.01 4.69
N VAL A 97 -8.28 -17.92 3.48
CA VAL A 97 -7.52 -17.61 2.26
C VAL A 97 -6.85 -16.25 2.38
N SER A 98 -7.57 -15.24 2.88
CA SER A 98 -7.01 -13.90 3.08
C SER A 98 -5.84 -13.91 4.06
N MET A 99 -5.99 -14.55 5.21
CA MET A 99 -4.94 -14.62 6.24
C MET A 99 -3.72 -15.41 5.75
N LEU A 100 -3.94 -16.57 5.11
CA LEU A 100 -2.85 -17.40 4.56
C LEU A 100 -2.03 -16.63 3.51
N LEU A 101 -2.70 -15.98 2.56
CA LEU A 101 -2.03 -15.23 1.50
C LEU A 101 -1.31 -13.99 2.03
N ALA A 102 -1.88 -13.28 3.01
CA ALA A 102 -1.24 -12.16 3.67
C ALA A 102 0.06 -12.60 4.38
N LEU A 103 -0.01 -13.66 5.20
CA LEU A 103 1.16 -14.17 5.93
C LEU A 103 2.24 -14.69 4.98
N ALA A 104 1.86 -15.53 4.01
CA ALA A 104 2.80 -16.05 3.01
C ALA A 104 3.46 -14.92 2.22
N GLY A 105 2.67 -13.91 1.81
CA GLY A 105 3.15 -12.76 1.09
C GLY A 105 4.18 -11.94 1.86
N ILE A 106 3.89 -11.55 3.12
CA ILE A 106 4.84 -10.74 3.91
C ILE A 106 6.12 -11.51 4.28
N LEU A 107 6.04 -12.82 4.53
CA LEU A 107 7.24 -13.63 4.80
C LEU A 107 8.11 -13.78 3.56
N LEU A 108 7.53 -14.05 2.40
CA LEU A 108 8.25 -14.10 1.13
C LEU A 108 8.89 -12.75 0.80
N TRP A 109 8.15 -11.68 1.03
CA TRP A 109 8.63 -10.30 0.85
C TRP A 109 9.82 -10.00 1.77
N LEU A 110 9.79 -10.40 3.05
CA LEU A 110 10.90 -10.20 3.97
C LEU A 110 12.18 -10.93 3.50
N VAL A 111 12.04 -12.16 3.03
CA VAL A 111 13.18 -12.94 2.49
C VAL A 111 13.78 -12.22 1.27
N ALA A 112 12.94 -11.71 0.37
CA ALA A 112 13.38 -11.00 -0.82
C ALA A 112 14.02 -9.63 -0.49
N ALA A 113 13.43 -8.87 0.45
CA ALA A 113 13.99 -7.61 0.94
C ALA A 113 15.35 -7.82 1.64
N ALA A 114 15.47 -8.87 2.45
CA ALA A 114 16.73 -9.26 3.06
C ALA A 114 17.78 -9.68 2.01
N ALA A 115 17.39 -10.39 0.95
CA ALA A 115 18.27 -10.74 -0.14
C ALA A 115 18.77 -9.49 -0.89
N LEU A 116 17.88 -8.55 -1.19
CA LEU A 116 18.26 -7.28 -1.81
C LEU A 116 19.20 -6.47 -0.90
N ALA A 117 18.87 -6.30 0.36
CA ALA A 117 19.71 -5.55 1.31
C ALA A 117 21.13 -6.16 1.43
N ARG A 118 21.24 -7.49 1.40
CA ARG A 118 22.54 -8.20 1.39
C ARG A 118 23.34 -7.99 0.11
N SER A 119 22.68 -7.71 -1.02
CA SER A 119 23.37 -7.34 -2.25
C SER A 119 23.83 -5.86 -2.25
N LEU A 120 23.20 -5.02 -1.45
CA LEU A 120 23.57 -3.60 -1.30
C LEU A 120 24.68 -3.38 -0.26
N ALA A 121 24.63 -4.12 0.84
CA ALA A 121 25.59 -3.98 1.95
C ALA A 121 25.85 -5.31 2.66
N ARG A 122 26.87 -5.35 3.52
CA ARG A 122 27.28 -6.56 4.26
C ARG A 122 26.91 -6.47 5.75
N GLY A 123 26.62 -7.64 6.33
CA GLY A 123 26.48 -7.78 7.78
C GLY A 123 25.35 -6.92 8.36
N ARG A 124 25.65 -6.21 9.45
CA ARG A 124 24.69 -5.39 10.19
C ARG A 124 24.19 -4.16 9.41
N ALA A 125 24.95 -3.64 8.46
CA ALA A 125 24.49 -2.56 7.60
C ALA A 125 23.31 -3.01 6.70
N ALA A 126 23.37 -4.22 6.15
CA ALA A 126 22.27 -4.81 5.40
C ALA A 126 21.04 -5.05 6.32
N TRP A 127 21.25 -5.54 7.52
CA TRP A 127 20.20 -5.71 8.52
C TRP A 127 19.54 -4.39 8.88
N ALA A 128 20.32 -3.34 9.19
CA ALA A 128 19.81 -2.01 9.50
C ALA A 128 19.00 -1.41 8.32
N ALA A 129 19.44 -1.66 7.08
CA ALA A 129 18.69 -1.25 5.90
C ALA A 129 17.30 -1.90 5.86
N VAL A 130 17.16 -3.21 6.17
CA VAL A 130 15.85 -3.88 6.24
C VAL A 130 15.01 -3.33 7.38
N VAL A 131 15.59 -3.08 8.56
CA VAL A 131 14.84 -2.46 9.68
C VAL A 131 14.31 -1.09 9.26
N CYS A 132 15.12 -0.24 8.62
CA CYS A 132 14.65 1.06 8.10
C CYS A 132 13.51 0.89 7.08
N VAL A 133 13.56 -0.10 6.20
CA VAL A 133 12.48 -0.41 5.25
C VAL A 133 11.20 -0.82 5.97
N LEU A 134 11.29 -1.57 7.07
CA LEU A 134 10.13 -2.01 7.84
C LEU A 134 9.49 -0.90 8.68
N VAL A 135 10.32 0.00 9.21
CA VAL A 135 9.93 0.97 10.24
C VAL A 135 9.61 2.35 9.66
N LEU A 136 10.37 2.82 8.65
CA LEU A 136 10.08 4.09 7.99
C LEU A 136 8.78 4.04 7.18
N PRO A 137 8.12 5.19 6.95
CA PRO A 137 6.85 5.24 6.22
C PRO A 137 6.91 4.49 4.90
N ALA A 138 5.98 3.55 4.72
CA ALA A 138 5.92 2.66 3.55
C ALA A 138 5.06 3.22 2.40
N GLN A 139 4.28 4.26 2.68
CA GLN A 139 3.35 4.87 1.73
C GLN A 139 4.08 5.46 0.53
N TYR A 140 3.45 5.33 -0.63
CA TYR A 140 3.86 5.96 -1.89
C TYR A 140 2.63 6.46 -2.66
N GLY A 141 2.82 7.53 -3.43
CA GLY A 141 1.69 8.26 -4.02
C GLY A 141 0.94 9.12 -3.00
N ALA A 142 -0.26 9.58 -3.36
CA ALA A 142 -1.04 10.49 -2.54
C ALA A 142 -2.01 9.77 -1.59
N PHE A 143 -2.42 10.49 -0.55
CA PHE A 143 -3.51 10.15 0.39
C PHE A 143 -3.31 8.82 1.14
N GLY A 144 -2.11 8.26 1.20
CA GLY A 144 -1.83 7.01 1.90
C GLY A 144 -2.55 5.78 1.33
N VAL A 145 -3.02 5.84 0.08
CA VAL A 145 -3.81 4.77 -0.55
C VAL A 145 -3.01 3.49 -0.70
N PHE A 146 -1.71 3.60 -0.96
CA PHE A 146 -0.84 2.45 -1.21
C PHE A 146 0.41 2.48 -0.34
N SER A 147 0.78 1.29 0.12
CA SER A 147 2.06 1.04 0.80
C SER A 147 2.75 -0.16 0.16
N TYR A 148 4.07 -0.24 0.28
CA TYR A 148 4.76 -1.50 0.03
C TYR A 148 4.67 -2.40 1.27
N ALA A 149 4.88 -3.71 1.11
CA ALA A 149 4.80 -4.70 2.19
C ALA A 149 3.47 -4.68 2.95
N GLU A 150 2.35 -4.55 2.26
CA GLU A 150 1.02 -4.59 2.88
C GLU A 150 0.68 -6.01 3.35
N ALA A 151 0.29 -6.16 4.61
CA ALA A 151 -0.15 -7.45 5.18
C ALA A 151 -1.62 -7.74 4.80
N ILE A 152 -1.92 -7.73 3.49
CA ILE A 152 -3.24 -8.02 2.91
C ILE A 152 -3.13 -8.97 1.72
N ALA A 153 -4.20 -9.72 1.46
CA ALA A 153 -4.24 -10.71 0.38
C ALA A 153 -4.37 -10.05 -1.00
N THR A 154 -3.26 -9.55 -1.53
CA THR A 154 -3.20 -8.94 -2.87
C THR A 154 -2.05 -9.51 -3.69
N PRO A 155 -2.12 -9.49 -5.02
CA PRO A 155 -1.01 -9.91 -5.88
C PRO A 155 0.20 -8.97 -5.77
N ARG A 156 0.03 -7.74 -5.24
CA ARG A 156 1.10 -6.74 -5.12
C ARG A 156 2.28 -7.26 -4.32
N ILE A 157 2.04 -7.82 -3.14
CA ILE A 157 3.11 -8.26 -2.25
C ILE A 157 3.96 -9.39 -2.85
N PHE A 158 3.35 -10.29 -3.62
CA PHE A 158 4.05 -11.35 -4.34
C PHE A 158 4.88 -10.79 -5.50
N ALA A 159 4.33 -9.81 -6.24
CA ALA A 159 5.07 -9.13 -7.30
C ALA A 159 6.25 -8.32 -6.73
N GLU A 160 6.06 -7.60 -5.62
CA GLU A 160 7.14 -6.91 -4.91
C GLU A 160 8.25 -7.88 -4.49
N ALA A 161 7.90 -9.00 -3.85
CA ALA A 161 8.86 -10.01 -3.45
C ALA A 161 9.65 -10.56 -4.64
N ALA A 162 8.98 -10.85 -5.75
CA ALA A 162 9.63 -11.34 -6.97
C ALA A 162 10.54 -10.27 -7.60
N VAL A 163 10.13 -8.99 -7.62
CA VAL A 163 10.98 -7.87 -8.07
C VAL A 163 12.23 -7.74 -7.20
N LEU A 164 12.07 -7.71 -5.87
CA LEU A 164 13.20 -7.57 -4.94
C LEU A 164 14.17 -8.74 -5.07
N GLY A 165 13.67 -9.98 -5.15
CA GLY A 165 14.46 -11.17 -5.37
C GLY A 165 15.16 -11.16 -6.73
N GLY A 166 14.48 -10.70 -7.78
CA GLY A 166 15.00 -10.56 -9.13
C GLY A 166 16.15 -9.55 -9.19
N LEU A 167 15.98 -8.38 -8.60
CA LEU A 167 17.01 -7.34 -8.53
C LEU A 167 18.21 -7.78 -7.67
N ALA A 168 17.96 -8.47 -6.56
CA ALA A 168 19.03 -9.07 -5.75
C ALA A 168 19.85 -10.11 -6.54
N ALA A 169 19.19 -10.94 -7.32
CA ALA A 169 19.85 -11.92 -8.18
C ALA A 169 20.69 -11.26 -9.28
N LEU A 170 20.18 -10.20 -9.93
CA LEU A 170 20.93 -9.43 -10.93
C LEU A 170 22.16 -8.76 -10.32
N LEU A 171 22.02 -8.11 -9.16
CA LEU A 171 23.16 -7.49 -8.45
C LEU A 171 24.22 -8.51 -8.05
N SER A 172 23.81 -9.74 -7.76
CA SER A 172 24.69 -10.86 -7.44
C SER A 172 25.25 -11.59 -8.69
N GLY A 173 24.95 -11.13 -9.91
CA GLY A 173 25.44 -11.73 -11.17
C GLY A 173 24.61 -12.86 -11.73
N HIS A 174 23.51 -13.28 -11.10
CA HIS A 174 22.64 -14.38 -11.52
C HIS A 174 21.56 -13.89 -12.49
N ARG A 175 21.95 -13.55 -13.73
CA ARG A 175 21.07 -12.90 -14.71
C ARG A 175 19.80 -13.68 -15.02
N LEU A 176 19.90 -14.97 -15.34
CA LEU A 176 18.73 -15.80 -15.70
C LEU A 176 17.73 -15.89 -14.54
N ARG A 177 18.21 -16.16 -13.31
CA ARG A 177 17.35 -16.19 -12.12
C ARG A 177 16.67 -14.85 -11.89
N GLY A 178 17.40 -13.74 -12.09
CA GLY A 178 16.84 -12.40 -11.98
C GLY A 178 15.70 -12.15 -12.96
N LEU A 179 15.91 -12.49 -14.23
CA LEU A 179 14.91 -12.35 -15.29
C LEU A 179 13.68 -13.25 -15.07
N MET A 180 13.89 -14.50 -14.62
CA MET A 180 12.77 -15.41 -14.28
C MET A 180 11.91 -14.87 -13.15
N LEU A 181 12.52 -14.32 -12.09
CA LEU A 181 11.77 -13.72 -10.98
C LEU A 181 11.01 -12.47 -11.42
N LEU A 182 11.60 -11.62 -12.26
CA LEU A 182 10.91 -10.47 -12.84
C LEU A 182 9.76 -10.88 -13.77
N GLY A 183 9.91 -11.96 -14.52
CA GLY A 183 8.82 -12.57 -15.28
C GLY A 183 7.69 -13.09 -14.40
N ALA A 184 8.02 -13.73 -13.28
CA ALA A 184 7.02 -14.15 -12.28
C ALA A 184 6.29 -12.94 -11.66
N ALA A 185 7.00 -11.84 -11.39
CA ALA A 185 6.39 -10.60 -10.92
C ALA A 185 5.35 -10.06 -11.91
N MET A 186 5.62 -10.11 -13.22
CA MET A 186 4.66 -9.74 -14.26
C MET A 186 3.41 -10.63 -14.22
N GLY A 187 3.56 -11.92 -13.95
CA GLY A 187 2.43 -12.84 -13.81
C GLY A 187 1.55 -12.56 -12.60
N PHE A 188 2.13 -12.07 -11.49
CA PHE A 188 1.34 -11.65 -10.33
C PHE A 188 0.69 -10.29 -10.52
N HIS A 189 1.49 -9.26 -10.84
CA HIS A 189 0.99 -7.88 -10.95
C HIS A 189 1.88 -7.03 -11.87
N PRO A 190 1.49 -6.85 -13.16
CA PRO A 190 2.30 -6.12 -14.14
C PRO A 190 2.74 -4.72 -13.68
N LEU A 191 1.81 -3.94 -13.13
CA LEU A 191 2.10 -2.56 -12.71
C LEU A 191 3.22 -2.48 -11.65
N MET A 192 3.26 -3.45 -10.75
CA MET A 192 4.30 -3.52 -9.70
C MET A 192 5.62 -4.07 -10.22
N ALA A 193 5.59 -4.86 -11.29
CA ALA A 193 6.79 -5.43 -11.89
C ALA A 193 7.57 -4.44 -12.78
N LEU A 194 6.87 -3.50 -13.44
CA LEU A 194 7.45 -2.55 -14.39
C LEU A 194 8.66 -1.76 -13.86
N PRO A 195 8.66 -1.16 -12.65
CA PRO A 195 9.85 -0.46 -12.17
C PRO A 195 11.06 -1.38 -11.97
N GLY A 196 10.81 -2.62 -11.54
CA GLY A 196 11.87 -3.64 -11.45
C GLY A 196 12.47 -3.97 -12.81
N LEU A 197 11.65 -4.11 -13.85
CA LEU A 197 12.09 -4.31 -15.23
C LEU A 197 12.89 -3.11 -15.75
N GLY A 198 12.44 -1.87 -15.45
CA GLY A 198 13.16 -0.66 -15.82
C GLY A 198 14.55 -0.59 -15.20
N VAL A 199 14.68 -0.86 -13.90
CA VAL A 199 15.97 -0.92 -13.20
C VAL A 199 16.84 -2.07 -13.73
N ALA A 200 16.25 -3.23 -13.99
CA ALA A 200 16.96 -4.38 -14.56
C ALA A 200 17.53 -4.04 -15.95
N ALA A 201 16.74 -3.39 -16.81
CA ALA A 201 17.19 -2.95 -18.13
C ALA A 201 18.41 -2.03 -18.02
N LEU A 202 18.38 -1.03 -17.13
CA LEU A 202 19.53 -0.15 -16.89
C LEU A 202 20.79 -0.91 -16.43
N LEU A 203 20.63 -1.87 -15.51
CA LEU A 203 21.75 -2.69 -15.04
C LEU A 203 22.33 -3.58 -16.15
N LEU A 204 21.46 -4.22 -16.93
CA LEU A 204 21.87 -5.09 -18.03
C LEU A 204 22.59 -4.32 -19.14
N VAL A 205 22.06 -3.16 -19.55
CA VAL A 205 22.70 -2.28 -20.54
C VAL A 205 24.04 -1.74 -20.04
N ARG A 206 24.12 -1.42 -18.75
CA ARG A 206 25.40 -1.02 -18.14
C ARG A 206 26.44 -2.13 -18.17
N ASP A 207 26.03 -3.37 -17.88
CA ASP A 207 26.93 -4.53 -17.89
C ASP A 207 27.34 -4.94 -19.32
N ASP A 208 26.42 -4.84 -20.30
CA ASP A 208 26.63 -5.13 -21.70
C ASP A 208 25.66 -4.34 -22.59
N ARG A 209 26.19 -3.40 -23.39
CA ARG A 209 25.41 -2.56 -24.30
C ARG A 209 24.61 -3.34 -25.35
N ARG A 210 24.93 -4.61 -25.60
CA ARG A 210 24.16 -5.47 -26.53
C ARG A 210 22.70 -5.64 -26.07
N TRP A 211 22.40 -5.44 -24.79
CA TRP A 211 21.04 -5.44 -24.29
C TRP A 211 20.16 -4.32 -24.85
N LEU A 212 20.75 -3.28 -25.44
CA LEU A 212 19.98 -2.27 -26.19
C LEU A 212 19.23 -2.88 -27.37
N ILE A 213 19.73 -3.97 -27.99
CA ILE A 213 19.09 -4.62 -29.15
C ILE A 213 17.75 -5.26 -28.73
N PRO A 214 17.69 -6.21 -27.75
CA PRO A 214 16.43 -6.81 -27.36
C PRO A 214 15.47 -5.78 -26.71
N LEU A 215 15.97 -4.77 -26.01
CA LEU A 215 15.13 -3.70 -25.45
C LEU A 215 14.54 -2.83 -26.54
N GLY A 216 15.34 -2.42 -27.54
CA GLY A 216 14.86 -1.68 -28.72
C GLY A 216 13.84 -2.50 -29.51
N ALA A 217 14.10 -3.79 -29.72
CA ALA A 217 13.16 -4.71 -30.37
C ALA A 217 11.84 -4.82 -29.59
N ALA A 218 11.88 -4.92 -28.28
CA ALA A 218 10.67 -4.95 -27.44
C ALA A 218 9.86 -3.64 -27.56
N CYS A 219 10.54 -2.48 -27.49
CA CYS A 219 9.88 -1.18 -27.70
C CYS A 219 9.27 -1.08 -29.10
N ALA A 220 10.02 -1.47 -30.16
CA ALA A 220 9.52 -1.47 -31.52
C ALA A 220 8.30 -2.38 -31.69
N THR A 221 8.32 -3.57 -31.06
CA THR A 221 7.20 -4.50 -31.06
C THR A 221 5.96 -3.91 -30.39
N ILE A 222 6.12 -3.26 -29.23
CA ILE A 222 5.01 -2.57 -28.54
C ILE A 222 4.41 -1.46 -29.40
N LEU A 223 5.26 -0.63 -30.01
CA LEU A 223 4.82 0.47 -30.89
C LEU A 223 4.14 -0.07 -32.17
N ALA A 224 4.69 -1.11 -32.77
CA ALA A 224 4.07 -1.79 -33.91
C ALA A 224 2.71 -2.40 -33.55
N ALA A 225 2.62 -3.08 -32.40
CA ALA A 225 1.36 -3.62 -31.89
C ALA A 225 0.30 -2.53 -31.65
N ALA A 226 0.72 -1.39 -31.12
CA ALA A 226 -0.15 -0.22 -30.95
C ALA A 226 -0.60 0.37 -32.30
N ALA A 227 0.31 0.53 -33.25
CA ALA A 227 0.01 1.02 -34.59
C ALA A 227 -0.93 0.08 -35.37
N LEU A 228 -0.75 -1.23 -35.21
CA LEU A 228 -1.60 -2.28 -35.77
C LEU A 228 -2.93 -2.47 -35.00
N ARG A 229 -3.17 -1.67 -33.96
CA ARG A 229 -4.36 -1.73 -33.08
C ARG A 229 -4.63 -3.11 -32.49
N LEU A 230 -3.56 -3.82 -32.12
CA LEU A 230 -3.72 -5.10 -31.45
C LEU A 230 -4.33 -4.89 -30.03
N PRO A 231 -5.19 -5.81 -29.55
CA PRO A 231 -5.83 -5.70 -28.26
C PRO A 231 -4.85 -5.37 -27.13
N LEU A 232 -5.21 -4.50 -26.22
CA LEU A 232 -4.41 -3.92 -25.15
C LEU A 232 -3.45 -2.80 -25.63
N PHE A 233 -2.65 -3.05 -26.67
CA PHE A 233 -1.66 -2.08 -27.17
C PHE A 233 -2.29 -0.92 -27.93
N ASP A 234 -3.46 -1.13 -28.55
CA ASP A 234 -4.26 -0.08 -29.19
C ASP A 234 -4.56 1.07 -28.21
N ARG A 235 -4.78 0.75 -26.93
CA ARG A 235 -5.05 1.71 -25.85
C ARG A 235 -3.90 2.71 -25.61
N LEU A 236 -2.70 2.43 -26.10
CA LEU A 236 -1.55 3.36 -25.99
C LEU A 236 -1.78 4.65 -26.76
N LEU A 237 -2.36 4.55 -27.96
CA LEU A 237 -2.59 5.66 -28.87
C LEU A 237 -4.01 6.25 -28.76
N VAL A 238 -4.89 5.62 -28.00
CA VAL A 238 -6.26 6.09 -27.80
C VAL A 238 -6.30 7.10 -26.65
N PRO A 239 -6.75 8.34 -26.90
CA PRO A 239 -7.00 9.30 -25.82
C PRO A 239 -8.20 8.84 -24.98
N MET A 240 -8.16 9.11 -23.69
CA MET A 240 -9.27 8.82 -22.79
C MET A 240 -10.45 9.75 -23.08
N ASP A 241 -11.66 9.21 -23.23
CA ASP A 241 -12.84 10.05 -23.48
C ASP A 241 -13.18 10.93 -22.27
N THR A 242 -13.79 12.08 -22.57
CA THR A 242 -14.05 13.12 -21.56
C THR A 242 -14.99 12.66 -20.47
N ALA A 243 -16.00 11.83 -20.78
CA ALA A 243 -16.97 11.32 -19.80
C ALA A 243 -16.26 10.40 -18.78
N TRP A 244 -15.49 9.43 -19.28
CA TRP A 244 -14.71 8.53 -18.42
C TRP A 244 -13.68 9.30 -17.58
N LEU A 245 -12.93 10.21 -18.21
CA LEU A 245 -11.94 11.02 -17.51
C LEU A 245 -12.57 11.87 -16.39
N THR A 246 -13.78 12.43 -16.62
CA THR A 246 -14.50 13.20 -15.60
C THR A 246 -14.86 12.35 -14.38
N ILE A 247 -15.24 11.09 -14.59
CA ILE A 247 -15.51 10.15 -13.51
C ILE A 247 -14.20 9.86 -12.75
N LEU A 248 -13.10 9.54 -13.47
CA LEU A 248 -11.81 9.20 -12.87
C LEU A 248 -11.18 10.34 -12.09
N ARG A 249 -11.41 11.59 -12.48
CA ARG A 249 -10.91 12.78 -11.77
C ARG A 249 -11.42 12.92 -10.34
N ARG A 250 -12.45 12.17 -9.96
CA ARG A 250 -12.89 12.05 -8.56
C ARG A 250 -11.91 11.22 -7.71
N ALA A 251 -11.15 10.32 -8.32
CA ALA A 251 -10.08 9.56 -7.70
C ALA A 251 -8.75 10.32 -7.81
N GLU A 252 -8.57 11.37 -6.99
CA GLU A 252 -7.47 12.34 -7.09
C GLU A 252 -6.07 11.69 -7.01
N TYR A 253 -5.94 10.55 -6.34
CA TYR A 253 -4.67 9.81 -6.23
C TYR A 253 -4.11 9.33 -7.58
N LEU A 254 -4.96 9.18 -8.61
CA LEU A 254 -4.54 8.75 -9.95
C LEU A 254 -3.69 9.81 -10.67
N PHE A 255 -3.86 11.08 -10.31
CA PHE A 255 -3.36 12.23 -11.05
C PHE A 255 -2.29 12.99 -10.26
N PRO A 256 -0.99 12.85 -10.60
CA PRO A 256 0.10 13.53 -9.89
C PRO A 256 -0.04 15.04 -9.76
N SER A 257 -0.73 15.73 -10.70
CA SER A 257 -1.00 17.17 -10.62
C SER A 257 -1.92 17.57 -9.45
N ARG A 258 -2.67 16.61 -8.90
CA ARG A 258 -3.62 16.83 -7.80
C ARG A 258 -3.09 16.43 -6.44
N TRP A 259 -1.85 15.96 -6.39
CA TRP A 259 -1.27 15.50 -5.15
C TRP A 259 -0.93 16.64 -4.20
N PRO A 260 -1.16 16.47 -2.89
CA PRO A 260 -0.75 17.47 -1.91
C PRO A 260 0.78 17.57 -1.85
N ALA A 261 1.28 18.76 -1.52
CA ALA A 261 2.72 19.03 -1.41
C ALA A 261 3.46 18.10 -0.43
N ALA A 262 2.76 17.53 0.55
CA ALA A 262 3.30 16.55 1.49
C ALA A 262 3.81 15.27 0.81
N VAL A 263 3.29 14.90 -0.36
CA VAL A 263 3.82 13.78 -1.14
C VAL A 263 5.22 14.12 -1.68
N LEU A 264 5.43 15.36 -2.10
CA LEU A 264 6.73 15.82 -2.62
C LEU A 264 7.83 15.78 -1.53
N SER A 265 7.49 16.04 -0.27
CA SER A 265 8.46 15.96 0.84
C SER A 265 8.94 14.53 1.11
N THR A 266 8.03 13.56 1.06
CA THR A 266 8.40 12.14 1.19
C THR A 266 9.28 11.66 0.03
N PHE A 267 9.08 12.22 -1.15
CA PHE A 267 9.97 12.02 -2.30
C PHE A 267 11.34 12.64 -2.09
N ALA A 268 11.38 13.88 -1.62
CA ALA A 268 12.59 14.64 -1.48
C ALA A 268 13.60 13.97 -0.54
N TYR A 269 13.18 13.51 0.65
CA TYR A 269 14.10 12.85 1.56
C TYR A 269 14.60 11.50 1.02
N ARG A 270 13.75 10.74 0.31
CA ARG A 270 14.14 9.46 -0.29
C ARG A 270 15.14 9.66 -1.43
N LEU A 271 14.93 10.66 -2.27
CA LEU A 271 15.88 11.02 -3.33
C LEU A 271 17.22 11.50 -2.74
N ALA A 272 17.19 12.33 -1.69
CA ALA A 272 18.40 12.76 -0.99
C ALA A 272 19.17 11.58 -0.37
N ALA A 273 18.45 10.65 0.28
CA ALA A 273 19.05 9.45 0.84
C ALA A 273 19.69 8.55 -0.24
N VAL A 274 19.00 8.35 -1.38
CA VAL A 274 19.53 7.61 -2.53
C VAL A 274 20.74 8.30 -3.14
N ALA A 275 20.70 9.62 -3.28
CA ALA A 275 21.81 10.41 -3.81
C ALA A 275 23.07 10.25 -2.94
N VAL A 276 22.94 10.42 -1.63
CA VAL A 276 24.03 10.27 -0.68
C VAL A 276 24.53 8.82 -0.64
N ALA A 277 23.64 7.84 -0.43
CA ALA A 277 24.03 6.44 -0.36
C ALA A 277 24.66 5.95 -1.67
N GLY A 278 24.13 6.38 -2.81
CA GLY A 278 24.64 6.00 -4.14
C GLY A 278 26.06 6.47 -4.39
N SER A 279 26.39 7.71 -3.98
CA SER A 279 27.72 8.27 -4.11
C SER A 279 28.75 7.63 -3.17
N LEU A 280 28.31 7.08 -2.04
CA LEU A 280 29.16 6.39 -1.06
C LEU A 280 29.29 4.89 -1.30
N SER A 281 28.54 4.35 -2.26
CA SER A 281 28.47 2.92 -2.54
C SER A 281 29.43 2.48 -3.65
N ALA A 282 29.72 1.17 -3.73
CA ALA A 282 30.43 0.60 -4.87
C ALA A 282 29.69 0.90 -6.19
N PRO A 283 30.43 1.06 -7.31
CA PRO A 283 29.87 1.55 -8.58
C PRO A 283 28.62 0.82 -9.10
N ARG A 284 28.50 -0.48 -8.85
CA ARG A 284 27.33 -1.28 -9.28
C ARG A 284 26.12 -1.02 -8.38
N VAL A 285 26.33 -0.91 -7.08
CA VAL A 285 25.28 -0.56 -6.11
C VAL A 285 24.83 0.89 -6.33
N GLY A 286 25.77 1.83 -6.52
CA GLY A 286 25.45 3.20 -6.86
C GLY A 286 24.60 3.31 -8.12
N ALA A 287 24.94 2.57 -9.18
CA ALA A 287 24.13 2.54 -10.40
C ALA A 287 22.71 2.00 -10.17
N PHE A 288 22.56 0.97 -9.35
CA PHE A 288 21.26 0.46 -8.93
C PHE A 288 20.44 1.54 -8.21
N LEU A 289 21.03 2.22 -7.23
CA LEU A 289 20.36 3.26 -6.44
C LEU A 289 19.92 4.43 -7.34
N TRP A 290 20.82 4.98 -8.15
CA TRP A 290 20.52 6.05 -9.11
C TRP A 290 19.54 5.61 -10.18
N GLY A 291 19.67 4.37 -10.68
CA GLY A 291 18.75 3.79 -11.65
C GLY A 291 17.34 3.69 -11.10
N THR A 292 17.19 3.29 -9.83
CA THR A 292 15.89 3.25 -9.14
C THR A 292 15.26 4.64 -9.05
N ALA A 293 16.04 5.65 -8.66
CA ALA A 293 15.56 7.03 -8.61
C ALA A 293 15.13 7.54 -9.99
N GLY A 294 15.97 7.30 -11.01
CA GLY A 294 15.68 7.71 -12.39
C GLY A 294 14.41 7.07 -12.94
N VAL A 295 14.24 5.76 -12.76
CA VAL A 295 13.04 5.01 -13.18
C VAL A 295 11.78 5.56 -12.49
N ALA A 296 11.83 5.79 -11.18
CA ALA A 296 10.68 6.32 -10.44
C ALA A 296 10.30 7.74 -10.87
N VAL A 297 11.29 8.62 -11.08
CA VAL A 297 11.07 9.98 -11.58
C VAL A 297 10.48 9.94 -12.98
N LEU A 298 11.04 9.15 -13.90
CA LEU A 298 10.52 8.99 -15.26
C LEU A 298 9.10 8.47 -15.29
N GLY A 299 8.76 7.47 -14.45
CA GLY A 299 7.40 6.95 -14.34
C GLY A 299 6.40 8.00 -13.85
N THR A 300 6.81 8.82 -12.87
CA THR A 300 5.97 9.91 -12.37
C THR A 300 5.77 11.00 -13.41
N LEU A 301 6.83 11.40 -14.12
CA LEU A 301 6.75 12.39 -15.22
C LEU A 301 5.90 11.86 -16.39
N ALA A 302 6.04 10.58 -16.73
CA ALA A 302 5.20 9.96 -17.76
C ALA A 302 3.72 9.93 -17.35
N SER A 303 3.42 9.65 -16.06
CA SER A 303 2.05 9.76 -15.56
C SER A 303 1.51 11.18 -15.59
N LEU A 304 2.33 12.18 -15.26
CA LEU A 304 1.95 13.58 -15.34
C LEU A 304 1.67 13.98 -16.80
N LEU A 305 2.55 13.62 -17.72
CA LEU A 305 2.39 13.99 -19.13
C LEU A 305 1.23 13.25 -19.81
N PHE A 306 1.21 11.93 -19.70
CA PHE A 306 0.28 11.06 -20.42
C PHE A 306 -0.92 10.56 -19.61
N GLY A 307 -1.05 10.97 -18.35
CA GLY A 307 -2.20 10.73 -17.50
C GLY A 307 -3.00 12.01 -17.23
N ASP A 308 -2.29 13.12 -16.91
CA ASP A 308 -2.92 14.39 -16.56
C ASP A 308 -3.11 15.33 -17.76
N ILE A 309 -2.03 15.55 -18.56
CA ILE A 309 -1.99 16.58 -19.62
C ILE A 309 -2.54 16.07 -20.94
N VAL A 310 -2.06 14.90 -21.39
CA VAL A 310 -2.50 14.23 -22.62
C VAL A 310 -2.95 12.81 -22.27
N PRO A 311 -4.12 12.63 -21.64
CA PRO A 311 -4.50 11.35 -21.05
C PRO A 311 -4.68 10.26 -22.11
N SER A 312 -3.74 9.31 -22.14
CA SER A 312 -3.80 8.05 -22.88
C SER A 312 -4.46 6.98 -22.01
N VAL A 313 -5.35 6.18 -22.58
CA VAL A 313 -6.03 5.10 -21.85
C VAL A 313 -5.01 4.17 -21.21
N LEU A 314 -4.05 3.62 -21.98
CA LEU A 314 -3.10 2.65 -21.45
C LEU A 314 -2.18 3.24 -20.38
N ILE A 315 -1.61 4.44 -20.60
CA ILE A 315 -0.67 5.04 -19.65
C ILE A 315 -1.39 5.40 -18.34
N THR A 316 -2.61 5.91 -18.41
CA THR A 316 -3.43 6.19 -17.22
C THR A 316 -3.74 4.88 -16.47
N GLN A 317 -4.09 3.79 -17.17
CA GLN A 317 -4.31 2.47 -16.56
C GLN A 317 -3.04 1.86 -15.95
N LEU A 318 -1.88 2.07 -16.57
CA LEU A 318 -0.59 1.59 -16.05
C LEU A 318 -0.15 2.34 -14.79
N GLN A 319 -0.68 3.54 -14.51
CA GLN A 319 -0.36 4.29 -13.29
C GLN A 319 1.15 4.30 -13.01
N LEU A 320 1.96 4.78 -13.99
CA LEU A 320 3.43 4.67 -13.91
C LEU A 320 4.02 5.38 -12.69
N TRP A 321 3.29 6.29 -12.07
CA TRP A 321 3.63 6.88 -10.77
C TRP A 321 3.75 5.82 -9.65
N ARG A 322 3.13 4.65 -9.78
CA ARG A 322 3.31 3.54 -8.83
C ARG A 322 4.76 3.05 -8.76
N TRP A 323 5.61 3.38 -9.75
CA TRP A 323 7.04 3.06 -9.71
C TRP A 323 7.75 3.64 -8.47
N LEU A 324 7.12 4.60 -7.82
CA LEU A 324 7.52 5.16 -6.54
C LEU A 324 7.60 4.14 -5.40
N TRP A 325 6.89 3.01 -5.48
CA TRP A 325 6.99 1.98 -4.43
C TRP A 325 8.43 1.48 -4.28
N LEU A 326 9.11 1.25 -5.42
CA LEU A 326 10.49 0.76 -5.41
C LEU A 326 11.45 1.84 -4.91
N LEU A 327 11.25 3.11 -5.31
CA LEU A 327 12.01 4.24 -4.74
C LEU A 327 11.74 4.39 -3.26
N GLY A 328 10.50 4.22 -2.81
CA GLY A 328 10.12 4.27 -1.40
C GLY A 328 10.92 3.27 -0.57
N LEU A 329 10.95 2.02 -1.00
CA LEU A 329 11.69 0.94 -0.35
C LEU A 329 13.21 1.18 -0.39
N VAL A 330 13.75 1.46 -1.58
CA VAL A 330 15.19 1.65 -1.76
C VAL A 330 15.66 2.94 -1.07
N GLY A 331 14.84 4.00 -1.07
CA GLY A 331 15.11 5.25 -0.35
C GLY A 331 15.18 5.03 1.16
N ASN A 332 14.23 4.28 1.72
CA ASN A 332 14.24 3.94 3.14
C ASN A 332 15.45 3.05 3.52
N ALA A 333 15.82 2.09 2.68
CA ALA A 333 17.07 1.33 2.86
C ALA A 333 18.31 2.25 2.80
N SER A 334 18.28 3.22 1.88
CA SER A 334 19.38 4.18 1.69
C SER A 334 19.58 5.11 2.88
N MET A 335 18.56 5.37 3.71
CA MET A 335 18.71 6.13 4.95
C MET A 335 19.74 5.47 5.87
N ALA A 336 19.64 4.16 6.11
CA ALA A 336 20.62 3.43 6.92
C ALA A 336 22.01 3.41 6.26
N LEU A 337 22.08 3.16 4.95
CA LEU A 337 23.35 3.09 4.23
C LEU A 337 24.07 4.45 4.22
N ALA A 338 23.32 5.53 3.97
CA ALA A 338 23.82 6.90 4.02
C ALA A 338 24.30 7.25 5.45
N ALA A 339 23.49 6.96 6.48
CA ALA A 339 23.85 7.26 7.86
C ALA A 339 25.14 6.55 8.28
N ILE A 340 25.28 5.27 7.98
CA ILE A 340 26.49 4.49 8.30
C ILE A 340 27.71 5.00 7.51
N GLY A 341 27.53 5.32 6.22
CA GLY A 341 28.59 5.85 5.37
C GLY A 341 29.06 7.23 5.80
N LEU A 342 28.13 8.14 6.08
CA LEU A 342 28.40 9.51 6.51
C LEU A 342 29.06 9.56 7.91
N TRP A 343 28.61 8.71 8.83
CA TRP A 343 29.21 8.65 10.17
C TRP A 343 30.72 8.44 10.13
N ARG A 344 31.20 7.66 9.18
CA ARG A 344 32.63 7.35 9.01
C ARG A 344 33.45 8.47 8.35
N ARG A 345 32.78 9.50 7.82
CA ARG A 345 33.45 10.63 7.13
C ARG A 345 33.81 11.80 8.05
N GLY A 346 33.60 11.66 9.36
CA GLY A 346 33.94 12.73 10.34
C GLY A 346 32.99 13.93 10.24
N PRO A 347 33.48 15.15 10.59
CA PRO A 347 32.62 16.33 10.79
C PRO A 347 31.75 16.71 9.60
N ALA A 348 32.28 16.67 8.38
CA ALA A 348 31.49 16.96 7.15
C ALA A 348 30.40 15.94 6.93
N GLY A 349 30.71 14.65 7.15
CA GLY A 349 29.71 13.57 7.10
C GLY A 349 28.64 13.70 8.19
N HIS A 350 29.03 14.07 9.42
CA HIS A 350 28.08 14.30 10.51
C HIS A 350 27.13 15.46 10.20
N PHE A 351 27.61 16.53 9.59
CA PHE A 351 26.77 17.64 9.14
C PHE A 351 25.76 17.21 8.06
N THR A 352 26.25 16.49 7.03
CA THR A 352 25.37 15.94 5.98
C THR A 352 24.31 15.00 6.59
N LEU A 353 24.69 14.17 7.58
CA LEU A 353 23.76 13.28 8.28
C LEU A 353 22.70 14.06 9.05
N SER A 354 23.09 15.17 9.71
CA SER A 354 22.16 16.04 10.42
C SER A 354 21.17 16.70 9.46
N LEU A 355 21.62 17.17 8.29
CA LEU A 355 20.74 17.71 7.25
C LEU A 355 19.78 16.65 6.71
N LEU A 356 20.26 15.43 6.45
CA LEU A 356 19.43 14.33 5.98
C LEU A 356 18.36 13.92 7.02
N ALA A 357 18.74 13.88 8.30
CA ALA A 357 17.82 13.63 9.39
C ALA A 357 16.76 14.75 9.50
N LEU A 358 17.17 16.01 9.43
CA LEU A 358 16.25 17.15 9.41
C LEU A 358 15.31 17.11 8.21
N THR A 359 15.79 16.69 7.03
CA THR A 359 14.95 16.54 5.84
C THR A 359 13.81 15.54 6.09
N PHE A 360 14.09 14.41 6.72
CA PHE A 360 13.09 13.41 7.08
C PHE A 360 12.13 13.94 8.15
N LEU A 361 12.64 14.45 9.25
CA LEU A 361 11.85 14.94 10.39
C LEU A 361 10.98 16.14 10.03
N SER A 362 11.36 16.93 9.01
CA SER A 362 10.56 18.05 8.50
C SER A 362 9.53 17.65 7.44
N SER A 363 9.27 16.35 7.22
CA SER A 363 8.37 15.88 6.15
C SER A 363 6.93 16.40 6.29
N ALA A 364 6.48 16.75 7.49
CA ALA A 364 5.20 17.43 7.73
C ALA A 364 5.19 18.90 7.25
N ALA A 365 6.36 19.52 7.00
CA ALA A 365 6.52 20.86 6.45
C ALA A 365 7.15 20.76 5.02
N PRO A 366 6.36 20.58 3.96
CA PRO A 366 6.86 20.16 2.64
C PRO A 366 7.92 21.07 2.04
N SER A 367 7.71 22.39 2.11
CA SER A 367 8.66 23.36 1.56
C SER A 367 10.01 23.29 2.27
N LEU A 368 10.01 23.19 3.60
CA LEU A 368 11.23 23.08 4.41
C LEU A 368 11.96 21.76 4.09
N SER A 369 11.26 20.65 4.06
CA SER A 369 11.83 19.35 3.73
C SER A 369 12.48 19.32 2.34
N MET A 370 11.84 19.91 1.32
CA MET A 370 12.42 20.01 -0.03
C MET A 370 13.69 20.89 -0.05
N VAL A 371 13.69 22.03 0.64
CA VAL A 371 14.88 22.90 0.74
C VAL A 371 16.02 22.16 1.45
N LEU A 372 15.72 21.48 2.55
CA LEU A 372 16.73 20.70 3.29
C LEU A 372 17.24 19.51 2.45
N ALA A 373 16.40 18.85 1.66
CA ALA A 373 16.82 17.79 0.74
C ALA A 373 17.81 18.33 -0.32
N ALA A 374 17.47 19.46 -0.95
CA ALA A 374 18.36 20.12 -1.91
C ALA A 374 19.68 20.55 -1.26
N ALA A 375 19.61 21.16 -0.08
CA ALA A 375 20.80 21.56 0.69
C ALA A 375 21.66 20.34 1.08
N THR A 376 21.06 19.23 1.49
CA THR A 376 21.76 17.98 1.82
C THR A 376 22.56 17.48 0.61
N VAL A 377 21.93 17.41 -0.55
CA VAL A 377 22.58 16.92 -1.77
C VAL A 377 23.66 17.90 -2.25
N ALA A 378 23.37 19.20 -2.27
CA ALA A 378 24.31 20.23 -2.71
C ALA A 378 25.56 20.25 -1.81
N TRP A 379 25.37 20.24 -0.50
CA TRP A 379 26.46 20.17 0.46
C TRP A 379 27.30 18.89 0.29
N HIS A 380 26.63 17.75 0.18
CA HIS A 380 27.31 16.48 0.01
C HIS A 380 28.15 16.42 -1.27
N VAL A 381 27.63 16.95 -2.37
CA VAL A 381 28.37 17.06 -3.64
C VAL A 381 29.56 18.01 -3.50
N ALA A 382 29.40 19.14 -2.83
CA ALA A 382 30.49 20.07 -2.55
C ALA A 382 31.60 19.43 -1.69
N ASP A 383 31.21 18.66 -0.66
CA ASP A 383 32.14 17.90 0.18
C ASP A 383 32.92 16.85 -0.63
N LEU A 384 32.25 16.10 -1.50
CA LEU A 384 32.91 15.10 -2.36
C LEU A 384 33.90 15.73 -3.36
N ARG A 385 33.66 16.97 -3.77
CA ARG A 385 34.54 17.73 -4.67
C ARG A 385 35.65 18.51 -3.95
N GLY A 386 35.68 18.44 -2.63
CA GLY A 386 36.64 19.24 -1.81
C GLY A 386 36.34 20.74 -1.85
N ALA A 387 35.13 21.13 -2.28
CA ALA A 387 34.71 22.55 -2.38
C ALA A 387 33.89 23.00 -1.15
N SER A 388 33.66 22.13 -0.17
CA SER A 388 32.95 22.47 1.05
C SER A 388 33.86 23.31 1.97
N PRO A 389 33.35 24.37 2.64
CA PRO A 389 34.10 25.10 3.62
C PRO A 389 34.41 24.19 4.82
N ILE A 390 35.54 24.46 5.47
CA ILE A 390 35.92 23.78 6.71
C ILE A 390 34.90 24.13 7.80
N LEU A 391 34.14 23.16 8.21
CA LEU A 391 33.12 23.35 9.26
C LEU A 391 33.76 23.43 10.64
N SER A 392 33.44 24.48 11.38
CA SER A 392 33.74 24.49 12.79
C SER A 392 32.97 23.40 13.54
N ARG A 393 33.56 22.83 14.58
CA ARG A 393 32.87 21.83 15.44
C ARG A 393 31.56 22.39 15.99
N ARG A 394 31.46 23.70 16.22
CA ARG A 394 30.21 24.36 16.69
C ARG A 394 29.09 24.22 15.71
N VAL A 395 29.29 24.41 14.40
CA VAL A 395 28.27 24.28 13.36
C VAL A 395 27.74 22.85 13.29
N VAL A 396 28.66 21.86 13.36
CA VAL A 396 28.24 20.44 13.35
C VAL A 396 27.39 20.10 14.59
N VAL A 397 27.83 20.58 15.76
CA VAL A 397 27.10 20.36 17.03
C VAL A 397 25.72 21.04 16.96
N VAL A 398 25.63 22.28 16.47
CA VAL A 398 24.35 22.99 16.34
C VAL A 398 23.39 22.24 15.39
N ALA A 399 23.86 21.78 14.22
CA ALA A 399 23.04 21.01 13.29
C ALA A 399 22.58 19.68 13.90
N ALA A 400 23.46 18.97 14.59
CA ALA A 400 23.10 17.73 15.28
C ALA A 400 22.11 17.97 16.43
N SER A 401 22.31 19.03 17.22
CA SER A 401 21.37 19.41 18.29
C SER A 401 20.02 19.82 17.76
N ALA A 402 19.94 20.52 16.61
CA ALA A 402 18.70 20.85 15.95
C ALA A 402 17.95 19.57 15.49
N ALA A 403 18.65 18.61 14.88
CA ALA A 403 18.06 17.34 14.49
C ALA A 403 17.50 16.56 15.69
N VAL A 404 18.24 16.52 16.81
CA VAL A 404 17.78 15.87 18.04
C VAL A 404 16.58 16.61 18.64
N ALA A 405 16.59 17.94 18.66
CA ALA A 405 15.46 18.73 19.18
C ALA A 405 14.18 18.50 18.37
N VAL A 406 14.29 18.49 17.03
CA VAL A 406 13.12 18.18 16.15
C VAL A 406 12.66 16.73 16.35
N ALA A 407 13.57 15.77 16.50
CA ALA A 407 13.21 14.37 16.79
C ALA A 407 12.46 14.22 18.13
N ILE A 408 12.86 14.96 19.16
CA ILE A 408 12.17 14.98 20.46
C ILE A 408 10.78 15.61 20.31
N ALA A 409 10.65 16.70 19.55
CA ALA A 409 9.37 17.33 19.29
C ALA A 409 8.42 16.39 18.53
N ASP A 410 8.92 15.67 17.54
CA ASP A 410 8.14 14.68 16.77
C ASP A 410 7.64 13.53 17.66
N LEU A 411 8.54 12.98 18.51
CA LEU A 411 8.16 11.97 19.51
C LEU A 411 7.12 12.49 20.51
N TRP A 412 7.19 13.75 20.88
CA TRP A 412 6.18 14.38 21.74
C TRP A 412 4.82 14.47 21.05
N CYS A 413 4.80 14.88 19.78
CA CYS A 413 3.59 14.94 18.97
C CYS A 413 2.97 13.55 18.79
N ASP A 414 3.78 12.54 18.49
CA ASP A 414 3.32 11.14 18.40
C ASP A 414 2.76 10.64 19.73
N GLY A 415 3.40 10.96 20.86
CA GLY A 415 2.90 10.66 22.20
C GLY A 415 1.56 11.31 22.51
N ALA A 416 1.38 12.57 22.10
CA ALA A 416 0.10 13.27 22.21
C ALA A 416 -0.98 12.62 21.34
N ALA A 417 -0.66 12.25 20.10
CA ALA A 417 -1.57 11.55 19.20
C ALA A 417 -2.00 10.18 19.77
N LEU A 418 -1.05 9.42 20.34
CA LEU A 418 -1.36 8.17 21.03
C LEU A 418 -2.30 8.40 22.23
N SER A 419 -2.06 9.43 23.02
CA SER A 419 -2.92 9.77 24.17
C SER A 419 -4.34 10.14 23.77
N LEU A 420 -4.49 10.84 22.62
CA LEU A 420 -5.80 11.15 22.04
C LEU A 420 -6.51 9.89 21.55
N LEU A 421 -5.79 8.98 20.89
CA LEU A 421 -6.31 7.69 20.45
C LEU A 421 -6.84 6.87 21.64
N VAL A 422 -6.06 6.79 22.73
CA VAL A 422 -6.46 6.04 23.95
C VAL A 422 -7.71 6.66 24.57
N ARG A 423 -7.73 7.97 24.81
CA ARG A 423 -8.90 8.66 25.39
C ARG A 423 -10.16 8.49 24.52
N SER A 424 -10.00 8.59 23.20
CA SER A 424 -11.09 8.41 22.24
C SER A 424 -11.66 6.99 22.33
N ALA A 425 -10.82 5.98 22.46
CA ALA A 425 -11.26 4.60 22.60
C ALA A 425 -11.94 4.33 23.97
N GLU A 426 -11.40 4.87 25.06
CA GLU A 426 -11.98 4.77 26.39
C GLU A 426 -13.36 5.42 26.46
N ALA A 427 -13.51 6.65 25.91
CA ALA A 427 -14.78 7.37 25.88
C ALA A 427 -15.88 6.60 25.11
N GLN A 428 -15.51 5.71 24.21
CA GLN A 428 -16.42 4.99 23.32
C GLN A 428 -16.53 3.49 23.64
N GLY A 429 -15.85 3.03 24.71
CA GLY A 429 -15.93 1.65 25.21
C GLY A 429 -15.42 0.59 24.26
N GLY A 430 -14.40 0.90 23.42
CA GLY A 430 -13.87 -0.01 22.43
C GLY A 430 -12.39 -0.37 22.59
N PRO A 431 -12.01 -1.63 22.31
CA PRO A 431 -10.61 -2.01 22.34
C PRO A 431 -9.82 -1.31 21.23
N ILE A 432 -8.60 -0.89 21.56
CA ILE A 432 -7.64 -0.37 20.59
C ILE A 432 -6.88 -1.56 20.00
N THR A 433 -6.80 -1.63 18.69
CA THR A 433 -6.01 -2.65 18.00
C THR A 433 -4.54 -2.26 17.92
N TRP A 434 -3.66 -3.24 17.81
CA TRP A 434 -2.23 -2.97 17.58
C TRP A 434 -1.98 -2.20 16.28
N ALA A 435 -2.77 -2.46 15.23
CA ALA A 435 -2.69 -1.71 13.98
C ALA A 435 -2.90 -0.20 14.18
N GLN A 436 -3.84 0.20 15.03
CA GLN A 436 -4.08 1.61 15.35
C GLN A 436 -2.93 2.21 16.17
N ILE A 437 -2.41 1.49 17.17
CA ILE A 437 -1.27 1.95 17.98
C ILE A 437 -0.02 2.12 17.09
N SER A 438 0.28 1.13 16.25
CA SER A 438 1.48 1.14 15.40
C SER A 438 1.41 2.23 14.31
N SER A 439 0.21 2.66 13.92
CA SER A 439 0.02 3.72 12.91
C SER A 439 0.41 5.11 13.39
N VAL A 440 0.48 5.34 14.70
CA VAL A 440 0.92 6.63 15.29
C VAL A 440 2.38 6.94 14.99
N GLY A 441 3.25 5.93 14.86
CA GLY A 441 4.64 6.13 14.44
C GLY A 441 5.66 6.33 15.57
N LEU A 442 5.24 6.37 16.83
CA LEU A 442 6.10 6.63 18.01
C LEU A 442 7.38 5.78 18.05
N GLN A 443 7.32 4.54 17.53
CA GLN A 443 8.44 3.62 17.46
C GLN A 443 9.45 3.94 16.35
N THR A 444 9.13 4.80 15.38
CA THR A 444 9.91 4.99 14.14
C THR A 444 11.31 5.52 14.44
N ILE A 445 11.41 6.66 15.10
CA ILE A 445 12.70 7.31 15.39
C ILE A 445 13.60 6.42 16.27
N PRO A 446 13.13 5.89 17.43
CA PRO A 446 13.95 5.03 18.28
C PRO A 446 14.48 3.79 17.58
N LEU A 447 13.65 3.10 16.79
CA LEU A 447 14.05 1.87 16.09
C LEU A 447 15.06 2.14 14.97
N VAL A 448 14.87 3.22 14.19
CA VAL A 448 15.87 3.64 13.17
C VAL A 448 17.20 3.99 13.82
N ALA A 449 17.19 4.78 14.89
CA ALA A 449 18.39 5.15 15.62
C ALA A 449 19.11 3.90 16.19
N ALA A 450 18.36 2.98 16.82
CA ALA A 450 18.90 1.73 17.35
C ALA A 450 19.48 0.83 16.24
N ALA A 451 18.84 0.73 15.08
CA ALA A 451 19.31 -0.06 13.95
C ALA A 451 20.63 0.49 13.39
N VAL A 452 20.73 1.81 13.18
CA VAL A 452 21.96 2.46 12.71
C VAL A 452 23.06 2.33 13.75
N ALA A 453 22.79 2.60 15.03
CA ALA A 453 23.75 2.44 16.13
C ALA A 453 24.28 1.01 16.23
N SER A 454 23.42 0.00 16.10
CA SER A 454 23.82 -1.41 16.12
C SER A 454 24.79 -1.79 14.99
N ALA A 455 24.69 -1.11 13.85
CA ALA A 455 25.58 -1.31 12.72
C ALA A 455 26.94 -0.60 12.91
N LEU A 456 26.98 0.46 13.70
CA LEU A 456 28.19 1.24 13.97
C LEU A 456 29.00 0.71 15.16
N ILE A 457 28.33 0.22 16.21
CA ILE A 457 28.99 -0.25 17.44
C ILE A 457 29.52 -1.67 17.24
N PRO A 458 30.84 -1.92 17.46
CA PRO A 458 31.40 -3.28 17.39
C PRO A 458 30.77 -4.19 18.46
N TRP A 459 30.29 -5.38 18.05
CA TRP A 459 29.62 -6.32 18.96
C TRP A 459 30.44 -6.72 20.18
N ARG A 460 31.76 -6.76 20.03
CA ARG A 460 32.70 -7.03 21.14
C ARG A 460 32.66 -5.98 22.25
N MET A 461 32.25 -4.76 21.93
CA MET A 461 32.11 -3.66 22.92
C MET A 461 30.78 -3.71 23.68
N VAL A 462 29.83 -4.53 23.23
CA VAL A 462 28.52 -4.68 23.89
C VAL A 462 28.69 -5.61 25.08
N PRO A 463 28.38 -5.19 26.31
CA PRO A 463 28.46 -6.05 27.52
C PRO A 463 27.60 -7.30 27.37
N SER A 464 28.00 -8.40 28.04
CA SER A 464 27.25 -9.65 28.00
C SER A 464 25.83 -9.51 28.53
N SER A 465 25.64 -8.70 29.58
CA SER A 465 24.31 -8.36 30.13
C SER A 465 23.42 -7.67 29.09
N ALA A 466 23.97 -6.73 28.33
CA ALA A 466 23.20 -6.06 27.26
C ALA A 466 22.88 -6.99 26.07
N ARG A 467 23.74 -7.98 25.79
CA ARG A 467 23.45 -9.02 24.78
C ARG A 467 22.34 -9.94 25.25
N PHE A 468 22.36 -10.34 26.52
CA PHE A 468 21.30 -11.16 27.12
C PHE A 468 19.97 -10.40 27.14
N ALA A 469 19.98 -9.13 27.61
CA ALA A 469 18.80 -8.28 27.60
C ALA A 469 18.25 -8.09 26.17
N GLY A 470 19.10 -7.91 25.17
CA GLY A 470 18.72 -7.82 23.76
C GLY A 470 18.08 -9.10 23.24
N ALA A 471 18.62 -10.26 23.62
CA ALA A 471 18.04 -11.56 23.24
C ALA A 471 16.65 -11.79 23.92
N ALA A 472 16.51 -11.44 25.20
CA ALA A 472 15.25 -11.50 25.91
C ALA A 472 14.20 -10.56 25.33
N SER A 473 14.60 -9.31 25.00
CA SER A 473 13.72 -8.34 24.33
C SER A 473 13.26 -8.82 22.96
N LEU A 474 14.14 -9.48 22.20
CA LEU A 474 13.82 -10.04 20.91
C LEU A 474 12.83 -11.21 21.03
N ALA A 475 13.02 -12.08 22.00
CA ALA A 475 12.08 -13.18 22.27
C ALA A 475 10.70 -12.63 22.69
N ALA A 476 10.67 -11.63 23.58
CA ALA A 476 9.44 -10.94 23.96
C ALA A 476 8.76 -10.26 22.76
N ALA A 477 9.52 -9.60 21.90
CA ALA A 477 9.00 -8.97 20.68
C ALA A 477 8.44 -10.02 19.69
N LEU A 478 9.05 -11.21 19.60
CA LEU A 478 8.53 -12.29 18.76
C LEU A 478 7.17 -12.81 19.29
N VAL A 479 7.08 -13.04 20.59
CA VAL A 479 5.82 -13.45 21.24
C VAL A 479 4.76 -12.37 21.03
N ALA A 480 5.09 -11.12 21.32
CA ALA A 480 4.19 -9.99 21.09
C ALA A 480 3.78 -9.88 19.61
N GLY A 481 4.74 -10.04 18.68
CA GLY A 481 4.46 -10.01 17.24
C GLY A 481 3.47 -11.11 16.81
N ILE A 482 3.62 -12.33 17.31
CA ILE A 482 2.70 -13.44 17.01
C ILE A 482 1.30 -13.15 17.58
N LEU A 483 1.22 -12.65 18.83
CA LEU A 483 -0.05 -12.40 19.50
C LEU A 483 -0.79 -11.17 18.94
N LEU A 484 -0.07 -10.14 18.48
CA LEU A 484 -0.63 -8.87 18.05
C LEU A 484 -0.73 -8.74 16.52
N TRP A 485 -0.17 -9.71 15.76
CA TRP A 485 -0.20 -9.66 14.30
C TRP A 485 -1.62 -9.68 13.76
N ASP A 486 -2.49 -10.54 14.31
CA ASP A 486 -3.92 -10.49 14.00
C ASP A 486 -4.56 -9.30 14.74
N SER A 487 -4.73 -8.22 14.01
CA SER A 487 -5.28 -6.95 14.50
C SER A 487 -6.70 -6.70 13.99
N ARG A 488 -7.44 -7.76 13.63
CA ARG A 488 -8.83 -7.65 13.21
C ARG A 488 -9.70 -7.10 14.35
N THR A 489 -10.60 -6.19 14.01
CA THR A 489 -11.61 -5.70 14.95
C THR A 489 -12.67 -6.77 15.19
N THR A 490 -13.40 -6.67 16.32
CA THR A 490 -14.52 -7.58 16.63
C THR A 490 -15.58 -7.60 15.50
N GLU A 491 -15.87 -6.43 14.94
CA GLU A 491 -16.74 -6.30 13.78
C GLU A 491 -16.21 -7.08 12.56
N ARG A 492 -14.91 -6.91 12.25
CA ARG A 492 -14.29 -7.62 11.11
C ARG A 492 -14.33 -9.13 11.30
N LEU A 493 -14.04 -9.60 12.50
CA LEU A 493 -14.15 -11.04 12.86
C LEU A 493 -15.57 -11.54 12.66
N SER A 494 -16.59 -10.80 13.12
CA SER A 494 -18.00 -11.19 12.96
C SER A 494 -18.40 -11.25 11.48
N ILE A 495 -17.97 -10.30 10.65
CA ILE A 495 -18.23 -10.32 9.20
C ILE A 495 -17.56 -11.53 8.54
N GLU A 496 -16.31 -11.80 8.88
CA GLU A 496 -15.52 -12.88 8.29
C GLU A 496 -15.99 -14.27 8.73
N HIS A 497 -16.47 -14.42 9.96
CA HIS A 497 -17.11 -15.64 10.46
C HIS A 497 -18.57 -15.76 10.02
N ARG A 498 -19.15 -14.69 9.43
CA ARG A 498 -20.55 -14.62 9.04
C ARG A 498 -21.55 -14.79 10.18
N ASP A 499 -21.19 -14.25 11.36
CA ASP A 499 -22.03 -14.33 12.55
C ASP A 499 -23.33 -13.53 12.34
N GLY A 500 -24.49 -14.21 12.42
CA GLY A 500 -25.81 -13.60 12.14
C GLY A 500 -26.18 -13.49 10.65
N ALA A 501 -25.33 -13.97 9.73
CA ALA A 501 -25.61 -13.86 8.29
C ALA A 501 -26.86 -14.67 7.86
N ALA A 502 -27.14 -15.80 8.48
CA ALA A 502 -28.31 -16.59 8.18
C ALA A 502 -29.61 -15.85 8.52
N GLU A 503 -29.66 -15.17 9.68
CA GLU A 503 -30.77 -14.32 10.08
C GLU A 503 -30.98 -13.18 9.09
N LEU A 504 -29.92 -12.43 8.76
CA LEU A 504 -30.01 -11.33 7.80
C LEU A 504 -30.52 -11.79 6.43
N ARG A 505 -30.04 -12.94 5.91
CA ARG A 505 -30.50 -13.48 4.62
C ARG A 505 -31.99 -13.84 4.66
N THR A 506 -32.49 -14.39 5.76
CA THR A 506 -33.93 -14.64 5.97
C THR A 506 -34.71 -13.35 5.92
N LEU A 507 -34.20 -12.27 6.56
CA LEU A 507 -34.83 -10.97 6.54
C LEU A 507 -34.80 -10.31 5.14
N ILE A 508 -33.72 -10.45 4.38
CA ILE A 508 -33.61 -9.98 3.00
C ILE A 508 -34.54 -10.76 2.09
N GLY A 509 -34.73 -12.08 2.34
CA GLY A 509 -35.57 -13.00 1.55
C GLY A 509 -34.86 -13.62 0.36
N ASP A 510 -35.56 -14.55 -0.28
CA ASP A 510 -35.02 -15.41 -1.35
C ASP A 510 -35.06 -14.75 -2.74
N THR A 511 -35.68 -13.57 -2.89
CA THR A 511 -35.74 -12.87 -4.17
C THR A 511 -34.30 -12.61 -4.66
N PRO A 512 -33.94 -13.22 -5.83
CA PRO A 512 -32.58 -13.04 -6.37
C PRO A 512 -32.37 -11.60 -6.82
N GLY A 513 -31.14 -11.11 -6.69
CA GLY A 513 -30.77 -9.78 -7.15
C GLY A 513 -29.81 -9.05 -6.23
N GLU A 514 -29.53 -7.83 -6.60
CA GLU A 514 -28.67 -6.92 -5.86
C GLU A 514 -29.35 -6.43 -4.57
N ILE A 515 -28.54 -6.00 -3.61
CA ILE A 515 -29.02 -5.29 -2.42
C ILE A 515 -28.33 -3.92 -2.34
N LEU A 516 -29.09 -2.91 -1.87
CA LEU A 516 -28.50 -1.66 -1.45
C LEU A 516 -28.23 -1.75 0.05
N TRP A 517 -26.95 -1.85 0.43
CA TRP A 517 -26.54 -1.74 1.83
C TRP A 517 -25.91 -0.38 2.03
N ILE A 518 -26.62 0.49 2.71
CA ILE A 518 -26.20 1.88 2.91
C ILE A 518 -25.03 1.91 3.88
N ASP A 519 -23.99 2.67 3.54
CA ASP A 519 -22.76 2.82 4.31
C ASP A 519 -21.92 1.52 4.47
N GLU A 520 -22.09 0.56 3.53
CA GLU A 520 -21.31 -0.68 3.49
C GLU A 520 -20.06 -0.56 2.61
N GLN A 521 -19.15 -1.52 2.75
CA GLN A 521 -17.97 -1.61 1.88
C GLN A 521 -17.87 -2.91 1.09
N SER A 522 -18.25 -4.06 1.67
CA SER A 522 -18.23 -5.36 1.01
C SER A 522 -19.05 -6.43 1.76
N GLU A 523 -19.83 -6.00 2.71
CA GLU A 523 -20.69 -6.85 3.54
C GLU A 523 -21.74 -7.58 2.69
N ALA A 524 -22.21 -6.97 1.60
CA ALA A 524 -23.08 -7.60 0.63
C ALA A 524 -22.44 -8.88 0.05
N TRP A 525 -21.17 -8.84 -0.32
CA TRP A 525 -20.48 -9.99 -0.94
C TRP A 525 -20.16 -11.11 0.04
N PHE A 526 -19.55 -10.76 1.16
CA PHE A 526 -18.98 -11.73 2.10
C PHE A 526 -19.98 -12.18 3.15
N PHE A 527 -20.86 -11.28 3.59
CA PHE A 527 -21.80 -11.53 4.65
C PHE A 527 -23.18 -11.97 4.13
N ALA A 528 -23.79 -11.14 3.26
CA ALA A 528 -25.10 -11.47 2.69
C ALA A 528 -25.04 -12.46 1.53
N ALA A 529 -23.87 -12.68 0.90
CA ALA A 529 -23.67 -13.48 -0.31
C ALA A 529 -24.54 -12.99 -1.48
N ARG A 530 -24.60 -11.66 -1.66
CA ARG A 530 -25.39 -10.98 -2.70
C ARG A 530 -24.53 -9.97 -3.45
N PRO A 531 -24.86 -9.68 -4.72
CA PRO A 531 -24.26 -8.54 -5.40
C PRO A 531 -24.75 -7.24 -4.78
N ALA A 532 -23.84 -6.26 -4.67
CA ALA A 532 -24.17 -4.93 -4.17
C ALA A 532 -24.67 -4.04 -5.32
N PHE A 533 -25.75 -3.28 -5.08
CA PHE A 533 -26.17 -2.25 -6.02
C PHE A 533 -25.13 -1.15 -6.14
N PHE A 534 -24.58 -0.74 -5.02
CA PHE A 534 -23.51 0.28 -4.95
C PHE A 534 -22.70 0.09 -3.68
N ASN A 535 -21.40 0.15 -3.80
CA ASN A 535 -20.48 0.43 -2.70
C ASN A 535 -19.22 1.15 -3.20
N ALA A 536 -18.49 1.78 -2.27
CA ALA A 536 -17.29 2.55 -2.60
C ALA A 536 -16.16 1.67 -3.21
N VAL A 537 -16.09 0.39 -2.83
CA VAL A 537 -15.05 -0.55 -3.30
C VAL A 537 -15.17 -0.83 -4.80
N GLN A 538 -16.41 -0.87 -5.32
CA GLN A 538 -16.68 -1.00 -6.77
C GLN A 538 -16.06 0.15 -7.58
N GLY A 539 -15.85 1.32 -6.94
CA GLY A 539 -15.15 2.46 -7.53
C GLY A 539 -13.63 2.27 -7.73
N GLY A 540 -13.02 1.22 -7.14
CA GLY A 540 -11.58 0.96 -7.29
C GLY A 540 -11.16 0.60 -8.71
N PRO A 541 -11.77 -0.39 -9.38
CA PRO A 541 -11.40 -0.83 -10.72
C PRO A 541 -12.01 -0.02 -11.88
N ILE A 542 -12.75 1.05 -11.64
CA ILE A 542 -13.35 1.91 -12.71
C ILE A 542 -12.32 2.46 -13.70
N LEU A 543 -11.06 2.53 -13.29
CA LEU A 543 -9.95 2.91 -14.16
C LEU A 543 -9.72 1.91 -15.31
N PHE A 544 -10.03 0.64 -15.09
CA PHE A 544 -9.73 -0.43 -16.05
C PHE A 544 -10.89 -0.72 -16.99
N SER A 545 -12.14 -0.37 -16.62
CA SER A 545 -13.33 -0.59 -17.41
C SER A 545 -14.20 0.68 -17.51
N ARG A 546 -14.37 1.17 -18.74
CA ARG A 546 -15.24 2.32 -19.02
C ARG A 546 -16.71 2.04 -18.67
N GLU A 547 -17.17 0.84 -19.00
CA GLU A 547 -18.55 0.42 -18.74
C GLU A 547 -18.82 0.40 -17.23
N LEU A 548 -17.93 -0.20 -16.44
CA LEU A 548 -18.01 -0.14 -14.99
C LEU A 548 -18.03 1.30 -14.47
N ALA A 549 -17.15 2.16 -15.00
CA ALA A 549 -17.08 3.55 -14.56
C ALA A 549 -18.40 4.31 -14.78
N VAL A 550 -19.01 4.15 -15.95
CA VAL A 550 -20.28 4.81 -16.27
C VAL A 550 -21.41 4.26 -15.40
N GLN A 551 -21.54 2.93 -15.31
CA GLN A 551 -22.61 2.30 -14.51
C GLN A 551 -22.47 2.67 -13.03
N TRP A 552 -21.25 2.64 -12.48
CA TRP A 552 -20.99 3.03 -11.10
C TRP A 552 -21.33 4.51 -10.85
N ALA A 553 -20.97 5.40 -11.78
CA ALA A 553 -21.24 6.83 -11.66
C ALA A 553 -22.73 7.16 -11.74
N ASP A 554 -23.49 6.46 -12.59
CA ASP A 554 -24.93 6.65 -12.71
C ASP A 554 -25.66 6.20 -11.44
N ARG A 555 -25.28 5.05 -10.86
CA ARG A 555 -25.80 4.59 -9.56
C ARG A 555 -25.42 5.56 -8.43
N ALA A 556 -24.19 6.02 -8.41
CA ALA A 556 -23.72 7.04 -7.47
C ALA A 556 -24.55 8.33 -7.56
N ALA A 557 -24.80 8.82 -8.79
CA ALA A 557 -25.60 10.04 -9.00
C ALA A 557 -27.05 9.88 -8.52
N THR A 558 -27.64 8.70 -8.71
CA THR A 558 -28.98 8.38 -8.20
C THR A 558 -29.02 8.41 -6.68
N LEU A 559 -28.06 7.76 -6.00
CA LEU A 559 -28.00 7.73 -4.55
C LEU A 559 -27.67 9.10 -3.95
N LEU A 560 -26.83 9.90 -4.61
CA LEU A 560 -26.56 11.29 -4.19
C LEU A 560 -27.82 12.17 -4.24
N ARG A 561 -28.60 12.08 -5.33
CA ARG A 561 -29.89 12.82 -5.46
C ARG A 561 -30.88 12.45 -4.37
N LEU A 562 -30.89 11.19 -3.95
CA LEU A 562 -31.74 10.67 -2.90
C LEU A 562 -31.17 10.88 -1.49
N HIS A 563 -29.96 11.41 -1.35
CA HIS A 563 -29.23 11.49 -0.07
C HIS A 563 -29.11 10.13 0.64
N LEU A 564 -28.84 9.07 -0.11
CA LEU A 564 -28.58 7.71 0.39
C LEU A 564 -27.10 7.37 0.43
N VAL A 565 -26.25 8.27 0.00
CA VAL A 565 -24.79 8.16 0.01
C VAL A 565 -24.18 9.55 0.19
N ARG A 566 -23.03 9.64 0.82
CA ARG A 566 -22.30 10.90 1.00
C ARG A 566 -21.48 11.24 -0.26
N PRO A 567 -21.20 12.53 -0.52
CA PRO A 567 -20.33 12.94 -1.63
C PRO A 567 -18.94 12.27 -1.60
N GLU A 568 -18.37 12.08 -0.42
CA GLU A 568 -17.07 11.42 -0.26
C GLU A 568 -17.09 9.92 -0.55
N ASP A 569 -18.22 9.24 -0.39
CA ASP A 569 -18.34 7.80 -0.70
C ASP A 569 -18.33 7.57 -2.23
N VAL A 570 -18.67 8.60 -3.01
CA VAL A 570 -18.59 8.58 -4.48
C VAL A 570 -17.31 9.22 -5.02
N ALA A 571 -16.41 9.62 -4.15
CA ALA A 571 -15.07 10.05 -4.49
C ALA A 571 -14.08 9.21 -3.67
N PRO A 572 -14.07 7.87 -3.87
CA PRO A 572 -13.20 6.99 -3.12
C PRO A 572 -11.75 7.44 -3.34
N TRP A 573 -11.00 7.50 -2.24
CA TRP A 573 -9.60 7.92 -2.28
C TRP A 573 -9.39 9.42 -2.61
N ALA A 574 -10.38 10.25 -2.32
CA ALA A 574 -10.19 11.69 -2.19
C ALA A 574 -9.49 12.01 -0.86
N ASP A 575 -9.11 13.26 -0.71
CA ASP A 575 -8.49 13.75 0.52
C ASP A 575 -9.36 13.41 1.74
N PRO A 576 -8.85 12.60 2.70
CA PRO A 576 -9.61 12.22 3.89
C PRO A 576 -10.06 13.39 4.76
N SER A 577 -9.40 14.56 4.65
CA SER A 577 -9.79 15.77 5.39
C SER A 577 -11.11 16.39 4.92
N ARG A 578 -11.64 15.94 3.76
CA ARG A 578 -12.90 16.41 3.20
C ARG A 578 -14.12 15.58 3.62
N ARG A 579 -13.95 14.64 4.54
CA ARG A 579 -15.07 13.82 5.00
C ARG A 579 -16.06 14.68 5.75
N SER A 580 -17.32 14.57 5.34
CA SER A 580 -18.45 15.32 5.90
C SER A 580 -19.16 14.53 7.01
N ASP A 581 -20.20 15.16 7.54
CA ASP A 581 -21.03 14.68 8.64
C ASP A 581 -21.70 13.32 8.37
N GLU A 582 -22.31 12.79 9.42
CA GLU A 582 -23.09 11.57 9.43
C GLU A 582 -24.16 11.53 8.32
N LEU A 583 -24.26 10.39 7.63
CA LEU A 583 -25.34 10.14 6.68
C LEU A 583 -26.67 9.91 7.44
N VAL A 584 -27.60 10.84 7.34
CA VAL A 584 -28.95 10.69 7.87
C VAL A 584 -29.87 10.16 6.78
N VAL A 585 -30.21 8.87 6.86
CA VAL A 585 -31.11 8.21 5.91
C VAL A 585 -32.57 8.60 6.20
N ARG A 586 -33.23 9.25 5.24
CA ARG A 586 -34.62 9.67 5.39
C ARG A 586 -35.58 8.61 4.85
N PRO A 587 -36.70 8.31 5.55
CA PRO A 587 -37.70 7.35 5.06
C PRO A 587 -38.24 7.66 3.66
N ALA A 588 -38.42 8.95 3.34
CA ALA A 588 -38.85 9.39 2.01
C ALA A 588 -37.86 9.05 0.91
N ALA A 589 -36.56 9.12 1.18
CA ALA A 589 -35.51 8.79 0.24
C ALA A 589 -35.50 7.29 -0.09
N VAL A 590 -35.65 6.45 0.93
CA VAL A 590 -35.77 4.98 0.72
C VAL A 590 -37.05 4.64 -0.04
N ARG A 591 -38.17 5.30 0.26
CA ARG A 591 -39.41 5.13 -0.51
C ARG A 591 -39.23 5.50 -1.98
N ALA A 592 -38.59 6.63 -2.27
CA ALA A 592 -38.31 7.04 -3.64
C ALA A 592 -37.36 6.04 -4.36
N PHE A 593 -36.39 5.49 -3.65
CA PHE A 593 -35.51 4.46 -4.18
C PHE A 593 -36.29 3.17 -4.51
N CYS A 594 -37.10 2.66 -3.58
CA CYS A 594 -37.87 1.43 -3.76
C CYS A 594 -39.05 1.57 -4.76
N ALA A 595 -39.46 2.78 -5.11
CA ALA A 595 -40.52 3.02 -6.08
C ALA A 595 -40.05 2.79 -7.53
N ASP A 596 -38.78 2.76 -7.80
CA ASP A 596 -38.21 2.50 -9.11
C ASP A 596 -38.01 0.96 -9.29
N PRO A 597 -38.72 0.29 -10.24
CA PRO A 597 -38.62 -1.13 -10.41
C PRO A 597 -37.28 -1.62 -10.96
N SER A 598 -36.43 -0.71 -11.46
CA SER A 598 -35.05 -1.02 -11.88
C SER A 598 -34.08 -1.10 -10.70
N HIS A 599 -34.49 -0.67 -9.51
CA HIS A 599 -33.69 -0.72 -8.30
C HIS A 599 -33.83 -2.05 -7.57
N PRO A 600 -32.87 -2.43 -6.71
CA PRO A 600 -32.94 -3.67 -5.95
C PRO A 600 -34.14 -3.74 -5.01
N ALA A 601 -34.67 -4.94 -4.86
CA ALA A 601 -35.84 -5.20 -4.02
C ALA A 601 -35.54 -5.20 -2.52
N ALA A 602 -34.29 -5.06 -2.09
CA ALA A 602 -33.90 -5.02 -0.68
C ALA A 602 -32.92 -3.88 -0.38
N VAL A 603 -33.17 -3.20 0.73
CA VAL A 603 -32.32 -2.15 1.29
C VAL A 603 -31.98 -2.49 2.73
N VAL A 604 -30.71 -2.38 3.11
CA VAL A 604 -30.20 -2.48 4.48
C VAL A 604 -29.70 -1.09 4.89
N ALA A 605 -30.32 -0.47 5.85
CA ALA A 605 -30.00 0.88 6.30
C ALA A 605 -29.56 0.92 7.78
N PRO A 606 -28.57 1.74 8.16
CA PRO A 606 -28.14 1.84 9.54
C PRO A 606 -29.20 2.50 10.43
N GLY A 607 -29.39 1.97 11.64
CA GLY A 607 -30.30 2.51 12.65
C GLY A 607 -31.76 2.06 12.51
N GLU A 608 -32.60 2.58 13.42
CA GLU A 608 -34.05 2.31 13.49
C GLU A 608 -34.89 3.36 12.75
N GLN A 609 -34.34 4.02 11.76
CA GLN A 609 -34.90 5.24 11.14
C GLN A 609 -36.22 5.01 10.35
N LEU A 610 -36.63 3.76 10.16
CA LEU A 610 -37.78 3.38 9.36
C LEU A 610 -38.80 2.52 10.14
N ALA A 611 -39.01 2.83 11.41
CA ALA A 611 -39.90 2.06 12.26
C ALA A 611 -41.37 1.98 11.77
N ALA A 612 -41.83 2.90 10.89
CA ALA A 612 -43.14 2.88 10.28
C ALA A 612 -43.04 2.50 8.78
N ALA A 613 -43.37 1.25 8.47
CA ALA A 613 -43.43 0.76 7.09
C ALA A 613 -44.61 1.36 6.32
N PRO A 614 -44.45 1.78 5.07
CA PRO A 614 -45.56 2.02 4.18
C PRO A 614 -46.41 0.76 3.99
N PRO A 615 -47.69 0.88 3.69
CA PRO A 615 -48.53 -0.28 3.38
C PRO A 615 -47.90 -1.14 2.27
N GLY A 616 -47.83 -2.45 2.51
CA GLY A 616 -47.26 -3.40 1.56
C GLY A 616 -45.74 -3.64 1.64
N TRP A 617 -45.00 -2.88 2.45
CA TRP A 617 -43.58 -3.13 2.64
C TRP A 617 -43.35 -4.02 3.85
N THR A 618 -42.28 -4.84 3.76
CA THR A 618 -41.73 -5.54 4.93
C THR A 618 -40.57 -4.79 5.48
N VAL A 619 -40.66 -4.37 6.74
CA VAL A 619 -39.59 -3.68 7.47
C VAL A 619 -39.27 -4.49 8.72
N ASN A 620 -38.04 -4.93 8.83
CA ASN A 620 -37.53 -5.69 9.96
C ASN A 620 -36.31 -5.02 10.55
N LEU A 621 -36.10 -5.21 11.84
CA LEU A 621 -34.86 -4.79 12.51
C LEU A 621 -33.92 -5.99 12.65
N TRP A 622 -32.69 -5.78 12.23
CA TRP A 622 -31.61 -6.75 12.42
C TRP A 622 -30.55 -6.20 13.34
N ARG A 623 -30.17 -7.00 14.33
CA ARG A 623 -29.12 -6.65 15.31
C ARG A 623 -27.94 -7.58 15.11
N PRO A 624 -26.83 -7.12 14.48
CA PRO A 624 -25.64 -7.92 14.31
C PRO A 624 -25.06 -8.33 15.67
N PRO A 625 -24.48 -9.53 15.79
CA PRO A 625 -23.82 -9.99 17.02
C PRO A 625 -22.70 -9.07 17.51
N ALA A 626 -21.98 -8.44 16.58
CA ALA A 626 -21.02 -7.40 16.85
C ALA A 626 -21.46 -6.08 16.21
N PRO A 627 -21.54 -4.97 16.97
CA PRO A 627 -21.96 -3.70 16.43
C PRO A 627 -20.90 -3.17 15.43
N THR A 628 -21.36 -2.58 14.35
CA THR A 628 -20.53 -1.90 13.36
C THR A 628 -20.04 -0.57 13.91
N ARG A 629 -18.75 -0.28 13.77
CA ARG A 629 -18.17 1.01 14.16
C ARG A 629 -17.79 1.79 12.92
N ARG A 630 -18.29 3.01 12.82
CA ARG A 630 -17.94 3.96 11.76
C ARG A 630 -17.19 5.13 12.35
N PHE A 631 -16.18 5.55 11.61
CA PHE A 631 -15.30 6.66 11.98
C PHE A 631 -15.74 7.93 11.26
N PHE A 632 -15.90 9.00 12.02
CA PHE A 632 -16.28 10.30 11.51
C PHE A 632 -15.29 11.37 11.95
N VAL A 633 -15.16 12.41 11.12
CA VAL A 633 -14.41 13.62 11.44
C VAL A 633 -15.39 14.78 11.32
N ASP A 634 -15.60 15.50 12.40
CA ASP A 634 -16.36 16.75 12.38
C ASP A 634 -15.50 17.92 12.85
N GLY A 635 -16.06 19.13 12.84
CA GLY A 635 -15.37 20.33 13.30
C GLY A 635 -14.95 20.29 14.78
N ALA A 636 -15.46 19.33 15.57
CA ALA A 636 -15.13 19.13 16.98
C ALA A 636 -14.05 18.05 17.18
N GLY A 637 -13.71 17.25 16.15
CA GLY A 637 -12.65 16.26 16.21
C GLY A 637 -12.99 14.91 15.57
N LEU A 638 -12.29 13.87 16.05
CA LEU A 638 -12.43 12.50 15.61
C LEU A 638 -13.41 11.77 16.53
N TYR A 639 -14.45 11.17 15.99
CA TYR A 639 -15.35 10.32 16.78
C TYR A 639 -15.78 9.06 16.03
N TRP A 640 -16.19 8.06 16.83
CA TRP A 640 -16.69 6.79 16.33
C TRP A 640 -18.18 6.71 16.61
N ARG A 641 -18.95 6.26 15.63
CA ARG A 641 -20.35 5.88 15.86
C ARG A 641 -20.46 4.37 15.89
N THR A 642 -21.18 3.86 16.87
CA THR A 642 -21.54 2.45 16.99
C THR A 642 -22.94 2.24 16.44
N ILE A 643 -23.07 1.40 15.39
CA ILE A 643 -24.34 1.02 14.79
C ILE A 643 -24.65 -0.40 15.28
N GLY A 644 -25.56 -0.51 16.23
CA GLY A 644 -25.99 -1.78 16.80
C GLY A 644 -27.26 -2.36 16.17
N VAL A 645 -27.93 -1.60 15.28
CA VAL A 645 -29.18 -2.00 14.64
C VAL A 645 -29.19 -1.55 13.21
N PHE A 646 -29.70 -2.40 12.34
CA PHE A 646 -29.99 -2.08 10.94
C PHE A 646 -31.47 -2.32 10.65
N THR A 647 -32.03 -1.48 9.83
CA THR A 647 -33.38 -1.67 9.24
C THR A 647 -33.23 -2.38 7.93
N VAL A 648 -33.86 -3.54 7.79
CA VAL A 648 -33.92 -4.35 6.56
C VAL A 648 -35.28 -4.14 5.93
N ILE A 649 -35.31 -3.63 4.71
CA ILE A 649 -36.52 -3.24 3.98
C ILE A 649 -36.60 -4.11 2.72
N ARG A 650 -37.75 -4.76 2.51
CA ARG A 650 -38.09 -5.36 1.23
C ARG A 650 -38.97 -4.39 0.45
N CYS A 651 -38.50 -3.92 -0.70
CA CYS A 651 -39.27 -3.13 -1.62
C CYS A 651 -40.21 -4.09 -2.44
N LEU A 652 -41.49 -3.78 -2.52
CA LEU A 652 -42.39 -4.60 -3.33
C LEU A 652 -42.25 -4.26 -4.83
N PRO A 653 -42.42 -5.25 -5.76
CA PRO A 653 -42.62 -4.97 -7.16
C PRO A 653 -43.86 -4.11 -7.37
N SER A 654 -43.83 -3.14 -8.26
CA SER A 654 -44.91 -2.20 -8.56
C SER A 654 -46.21 -2.87 -8.99
N GLU A 655 -46.16 -4.10 -9.49
CA GLU A 655 -47.33 -4.88 -9.92
C GLU A 655 -48.25 -5.35 -8.78
N ALA A 656 -47.73 -5.45 -7.55
CA ALA A 656 -48.56 -5.87 -6.40
C ALA A 656 -49.49 -4.75 -5.89
N VAL A 657 -49.29 -3.50 -6.33
CA VAL A 657 -50.11 -2.34 -5.91
C VAL A 657 -51.31 -2.09 -6.82
N GLN A 658 -51.41 -2.74 -8.00
CA GLN A 658 -52.43 -2.44 -9.01
C GLN A 658 -53.59 -3.43 -9.06
N SER A 659 -53.71 -4.43 -8.20
CA SER A 659 -54.91 -5.28 -8.14
C SER A 659 -55.88 -4.70 -7.09
N PRO A 660 -56.93 -3.96 -7.49
CA PRO A 660 -58.06 -3.73 -6.58
C PRO A 660 -58.74 -5.08 -6.36
N ALA A 661 -59.01 -5.38 -5.10
CA ALA A 661 -59.82 -6.56 -4.74
C ALA A 661 -61.11 -6.60 -5.57
N PRO A 662 -61.46 -7.76 -6.15
CA PRO A 662 -62.75 -7.86 -6.83
C PRO A 662 -63.88 -7.64 -5.83
N HIS A 663 -64.64 -6.60 -6.07
CA HIS A 663 -65.88 -6.43 -5.32
C HIS A 663 -66.79 -7.62 -5.56
N ALA A 664 -67.05 -8.41 -4.51
CA ALA A 664 -68.09 -9.42 -4.43
C ALA A 664 -69.40 -8.78 -3.91
#